data_18740b849489cd4d756e9cf551d9b399
#
_entry.id   18740b849489cd4d756e9cf551d9b399
#
_cell.length_a   1.000
_cell.length_b   1.000
_cell.length_c   1.000
_cell.angle_alpha   90.00
_cell.angle_beta   90.00
_cell.angle_gamma   90.00
#
_symmetry.space_group_name_H-M   'P 1'
#
loop_
_entity.id
_entity.type
_entity.pdbx_description
1 polymer ?
#
loop_
_entity_poly.entity_id
_entity_poly.type
_entity_poly.pdbx_seq_one_letter_code
_entity_poly.pdbx_strand_id
1 'polypeptide(L)'
;MEAVETASRSTSRSLRRVGILYDERMCRHHTPDDEPHPENPNRIRAIWNKLQSAGISQRCEVLSAKEAEDKYILSVHGKSHVDLIRNISSQQYNSRRNRIASKLNSIYLNEGSSEAAYLAAGSVIEVAKRVAKGELDSAFAIVRPPGHHAEHDEAMGFCLFNNVAIATNFLLNEKELGINKILIVDWDVHHGNGTQKTFWKDPRVLFFSVHRHEFGSFYPSNDDGDYTMIGEGPGAGYNINVPWENGRCGDADYLAVWDHILIPVAKQFNPDMILISAGFDAAVGDPLGGCCVTPYGYAMLLRKLMDFARGKIVLALEGGYNLASISNSALACMEVLLDEKIVTGSTEAYPFESTWRVIQVVRQELKAFWSVLADEVPTKLISQKAPIPKILISSCDSEAEDVEELLQEVIRPLSTLRVDEDCRESASVSWRSDLSNIDIWYATFGSNMWKPRFLFYIEGGQVDGMQKLCSGSMDKRPPKEILWKIFPHRLFFGRESTRTWGLGGVAFLHPESKNEDIVHMCLYRITLEQFNDVLHQENISSYDMSSPLFDLTSLDCVKEKGSINLEAVKKGWYHNVVYLGMERDIPILTMTCDLSDIENFKSGKVPLHAPSEDYANTLVKGLVEGGQLSEEEAVSYIKEAATKPL
;
A
#
# COMPACT_ATOMS: atom_id res chain seq x y z
N MET A 1 -61.34 26.75 19.88
CA MET A 1 -60.50 26.27 18.72
C MET A 1 -59.29 27.15 18.71
N GLU A 2 -58.26 26.72 19.43
CA GLU A 2 -56.94 27.35 19.45
C GLU A 2 -56.01 26.59 18.45
N ALA A 3 -55.49 27.31 17.49
CA ALA A 3 -54.55 26.80 16.53
C ALA A 3 -53.15 26.75 17.16
N VAL A 4 -52.60 25.56 17.31
CA VAL A 4 -51.21 25.37 17.73
C VAL A 4 -50.33 25.57 16.51
N GLU A 5 -49.65 26.70 16.43
CA GLU A 5 -48.55 26.94 15.49
C GLU A 5 -47.34 26.07 15.86
N THR A 6 -47.07 25.03 15.10
CA THR A 6 -45.82 24.29 15.15
C THR A 6 -44.74 25.09 14.43
N ALA A 7 -43.94 25.84 15.17
CA ALA A 7 -42.74 26.48 14.67
C ALA A 7 -41.68 25.42 14.36
N SER A 8 -41.47 25.13 13.08
CA SER A 8 -40.34 24.37 12.60
C SER A 8 -39.05 25.20 12.78
N ARG A 9 -38.28 24.87 13.82
CA ARG A 9 -36.91 25.38 13.95
C ARG A 9 -36.05 24.73 12.88
N SER A 10 -35.86 25.38 11.74
CA SER A 10 -34.75 25.12 10.83
C SER A 10 -33.48 25.64 11.53
N THR A 11 -32.75 24.75 12.19
CA THR A 11 -31.37 25.04 12.60
C THR A 11 -30.54 25.19 11.34
N SER A 12 -30.25 26.42 10.94
CA SER A 12 -29.23 26.71 9.96
C SER A 12 -27.91 26.16 10.50
N ARG A 13 -27.45 25.01 9.97
CA ARG A 13 -26.13 24.45 10.26
C ARG A 13 -25.09 25.49 9.83
N SER A 14 -24.37 26.10 10.77
CA SER A 14 -23.27 27.00 10.44
C SER A 14 -22.23 26.22 9.65
N LEU A 15 -21.78 26.77 8.53
CA LEU A 15 -20.68 26.18 7.73
C LEU A 15 -19.45 26.03 8.63
N ARG A 16 -18.78 24.87 8.57
CA ARG A 16 -17.53 24.62 9.30
C ARG A 16 -16.41 25.51 8.75
N ARG A 17 -15.63 26.07 9.65
CA ARG A 17 -14.44 26.86 9.32
C ARG A 17 -13.24 25.93 9.25
N VAL A 18 -12.82 25.59 8.05
CA VAL A 18 -11.72 24.67 7.81
C VAL A 18 -10.51 25.44 7.29
N GLY A 19 -9.34 25.20 7.90
CA GLY A 19 -8.07 25.79 7.48
C GLY A 19 -7.30 24.84 6.55
N ILE A 20 -6.60 25.42 5.57
CA ILE A 20 -5.62 24.72 4.76
C ILE A 20 -4.32 25.50 4.79
N LEU A 21 -3.20 24.78 4.94
CA LEU A 21 -1.89 25.37 4.83
C LEU A 21 -1.04 24.60 3.81
N TYR A 22 -0.55 25.30 2.79
CA TYR A 22 0.39 24.86 1.78
C TYR A 22 1.39 25.97 1.50
N ASP A 23 2.65 25.64 1.31
CA ASP A 23 3.67 26.62 0.92
C ASP A 23 4.69 25.99 -0.05
N GLU A 24 4.83 26.62 -1.24
CA GLU A 24 5.75 26.15 -2.29
C GLU A 24 7.22 26.15 -1.85
N ARG A 25 7.62 26.95 -0.83
CA ARG A 25 8.99 26.95 -0.31
C ARG A 25 9.41 25.57 0.23
N MET A 26 8.48 24.77 0.74
CA MET A 26 8.76 23.39 1.15
C MET A 26 9.15 22.50 -0.03
N CYS A 27 8.83 22.87 -1.26
CA CYS A 27 9.27 22.18 -2.48
C CYS A 27 10.76 22.36 -2.81
N ARG A 28 11.46 23.27 -2.11
CA ARG A 28 12.92 23.42 -2.25
C ARG A 28 13.70 22.27 -1.62
N HIS A 29 13.08 21.47 -0.77
CA HIS A 29 13.64 20.21 -0.31
C HIS A 29 13.43 19.16 -1.41
N HIS A 30 14.50 18.75 -2.10
CA HIS A 30 14.51 17.74 -3.16
C HIS A 30 15.85 16.99 -3.17
N THR A 31 15.90 15.88 -3.87
CA THR A 31 17.15 15.11 -4.00
C THR A 31 18.24 15.93 -4.67
N PRO A 32 19.49 15.79 -4.24
CA PRO A 32 20.62 16.34 -5.01
C PRO A 32 20.60 15.76 -6.42
N ASP A 33 20.93 16.61 -7.42
CA ASP A 33 21.05 16.21 -8.83
C ASP A 33 19.72 15.71 -9.47
N ASP A 34 18.57 16.04 -8.86
CA ASP A 34 17.21 15.67 -9.31
C ASP A 34 17.00 14.15 -9.53
N GLU A 35 17.71 13.32 -8.78
CA GLU A 35 17.52 11.88 -8.83
C GLU A 35 16.08 11.50 -8.46
N PRO A 36 15.45 10.52 -9.15
CA PRO A 36 14.10 10.07 -8.82
C PRO A 36 14.01 9.56 -7.37
N HIS A 37 13.09 10.09 -6.59
CA HIS A 37 12.85 9.69 -5.21
C HIS A 37 11.34 9.65 -4.92
N PRO A 38 10.83 8.66 -4.17
CA PRO A 38 9.41 8.58 -3.86
C PRO A 38 8.93 9.82 -3.08
N GLU A 39 9.65 10.24 -2.04
CA GLU A 39 9.37 11.49 -1.34
C GLU A 39 9.95 12.65 -2.15
N ASN A 40 9.10 13.40 -2.83
CA ASN A 40 9.49 14.50 -3.72
C ASN A 40 8.47 15.65 -3.68
N PRO A 41 8.84 16.86 -4.18
CA PRO A 41 7.98 18.06 -4.17
C PRO A 41 6.60 17.87 -4.82
N ASN A 42 6.48 17.00 -5.81
CA ASN A 42 5.22 16.82 -6.53
C ASN A 42 4.11 16.21 -5.66
N ARG A 43 4.45 15.58 -4.52
CA ARG A 43 3.48 15.08 -3.55
C ARG A 43 2.54 16.18 -3.06
N ILE A 44 3.09 17.23 -2.49
CA ILE A 44 2.29 18.36 -1.96
C ILE A 44 1.68 19.20 -3.09
N ARG A 45 2.36 19.35 -4.23
CA ARG A 45 1.81 20.03 -5.42
C ARG A 45 0.58 19.29 -5.96
N ALA A 46 0.61 17.96 -6.05
CA ALA A 46 -0.52 17.17 -6.53
C ALA A 46 -1.74 17.33 -5.63
N ILE A 47 -1.56 17.28 -4.30
CA ILE A 47 -2.65 17.55 -3.33
C ILE A 47 -3.20 18.95 -3.53
N TRP A 48 -2.33 19.98 -3.53
CA TRP A 48 -2.75 21.37 -3.65
C TRP A 48 -3.52 21.64 -4.94
N ASN A 49 -2.99 21.18 -6.08
CA ASN A 49 -3.67 21.31 -7.38
C ASN A 49 -5.02 20.60 -7.41
N LYS A 50 -5.11 19.42 -6.82
CA LYS A 50 -6.37 18.68 -6.72
C LYS A 50 -7.42 19.43 -5.91
N LEU A 51 -7.04 19.97 -4.75
CA LEU A 51 -7.94 20.76 -3.89
C LEU A 51 -8.37 22.08 -4.55
N GLN A 52 -7.48 22.73 -5.30
CA GLN A 52 -7.84 23.91 -6.08
C GLN A 52 -8.82 23.59 -7.20
N SER A 53 -8.54 22.55 -8.00
CA SER A 53 -9.40 22.15 -9.12
C SER A 53 -10.79 21.66 -8.66
N ALA A 54 -10.89 21.08 -7.45
CA ALA A 54 -12.15 20.68 -6.84
C ALA A 54 -12.90 21.84 -6.13
N GLY A 55 -12.37 23.07 -6.15
CA GLY A 55 -13.01 24.22 -5.48
C GLY A 55 -12.93 24.20 -3.95
N ILE A 56 -12.12 23.31 -3.36
CA ILE A 56 -11.98 23.18 -1.91
C ILE A 56 -11.25 24.37 -1.31
N SER A 57 -10.17 24.83 -1.95
CA SER A 57 -9.34 25.95 -1.45
C SER A 57 -10.11 27.26 -1.31
N GLN A 58 -11.15 27.49 -2.15
CA GLN A 58 -12.00 28.68 -2.09
C GLN A 58 -13.01 28.66 -0.92
N ARG A 59 -13.22 27.48 -0.32
CA ARG A 59 -14.17 27.24 0.77
C ARG A 59 -13.49 27.11 2.12
N CYS A 60 -12.17 27.15 2.13
CA CYS A 60 -11.32 27.05 3.31
C CYS A 60 -10.57 28.36 3.56
N GLU A 61 -10.14 28.58 4.78
CA GLU A 61 -9.17 29.63 5.09
C GLU A 61 -7.76 29.13 4.73
N VAL A 62 -7.15 29.74 3.72
CA VAL A 62 -5.78 29.44 3.30
C VAL A 62 -4.80 30.21 4.19
N LEU A 63 -4.02 29.47 4.96
CA LEU A 63 -3.07 30.02 5.94
C LEU A 63 -1.67 30.15 5.35
N SER A 64 -0.90 31.12 5.87
CA SER A 64 0.49 31.31 5.49
C SER A 64 1.43 30.54 6.41
N ALA A 65 2.40 29.84 5.81
CA ALA A 65 3.43 29.12 6.56
C ALA A 65 4.41 30.07 7.26
N LYS A 66 4.82 29.67 8.46
CA LYS A 66 5.86 30.33 9.26
C LYS A 66 6.83 29.28 9.76
N GLU A 67 8.10 29.64 9.85
CA GLU A 67 9.10 28.76 10.47
C GLU A 67 8.80 28.57 11.96
N ALA A 68 9.04 27.37 12.47
CA ALA A 68 8.95 27.07 13.89
C ALA A 68 10.09 27.79 14.65
N GLU A 69 9.77 28.32 15.84
CA GLU A 69 10.81 28.79 16.75
C GLU A 69 11.57 27.58 17.36
N ASP A 70 12.89 27.73 17.53
CA ASP A 70 13.74 26.68 18.09
C ASP A 70 13.26 26.13 19.43
N LYS A 71 12.70 26.99 20.28
CA LYS A 71 12.20 26.56 21.60
C LYS A 71 11.13 25.45 21.51
N TYR A 72 10.33 25.46 20.42
CA TYR A 72 9.32 24.42 20.21
C TYR A 72 9.94 23.15 19.64
N ILE A 73 10.90 23.28 18.69
CA ILE A 73 11.64 22.13 18.15
C ILE A 73 12.46 21.44 19.25
N LEU A 74 13.16 22.22 20.09
CA LEU A 74 13.94 21.72 21.22
C LEU A 74 13.08 21.06 22.33
N SER A 75 11.76 21.20 22.30
CA SER A 75 10.89 20.46 23.22
C SER A 75 10.75 18.97 22.85
N VAL A 76 11.14 18.59 21.64
CA VAL A 76 11.09 17.22 21.11
C VAL A 76 12.49 16.72 20.76
N HIS A 77 13.28 17.54 20.10
CA HIS A 77 14.58 17.17 19.56
C HIS A 77 15.75 17.70 20.36
N GLY A 78 16.82 16.93 20.43
CA GLY A 78 18.06 17.32 21.06
C GLY A 78 18.75 18.47 20.31
N LYS A 79 19.50 19.29 21.07
CA LYS A 79 20.17 20.47 20.52
C LYS A 79 21.12 20.12 19.36
N SER A 80 21.84 19.01 19.45
CA SER A 80 22.77 18.55 18.41
C SER A 80 22.06 18.28 17.08
N HIS A 81 20.86 17.68 17.13
CA HIS A 81 20.02 17.40 15.97
C HIS A 81 19.47 18.70 15.37
N VAL A 82 18.93 19.60 16.19
CA VAL A 82 18.42 20.91 15.74
C VAL A 82 19.54 21.73 15.10
N ASP A 83 20.73 21.79 15.72
CA ASP A 83 21.89 22.48 15.16
C ASP A 83 22.35 21.84 13.83
N LEU A 84 22.30 20.51 13.70
CA LEU A 84 22.61 19.80 12.46
C LEU A 84 21.69 20.25 11.33
N ILE A 85 20.35 20.13 11.52
CA ILE A 85 19.37 20.47 10.50
C ILE A 85 19.44 21.97 10.13
N ARG A 86 19.60 22.87 11.11
CA ARG A 86 19.75 24.30 10.88
C ARG A 86 20.94 24.62 9.98
N ASN A 87 22.07 23.94 10.18
CA ASN A 87 23.29 24.21 9.47
C ASN A 87 23.40 23.52 8.09
N ILE A 88 22.41 22.72 7.69
CA ILE A 88 22.42 22.04 6.38
C ILE A 88 22.48 23.04 5.22
N SER A 89 21.72 24.14 5.27
CA SER A 89 21.71 25.16 4.22
C SER A 89 23.04 25.90 4.06
N SER A 90 23.82 26.02 5.14
CA SER A 90 25.11 26.72 5.15
C SER A 90 26.26 25.90 4.55
N GLN A 91 26.06 24.62 4.26
CA GLN A 91 27.09 23.76 3.66
C GLN A 91 27.31 24.18 2.20
N GLN A 92 28.54 24.54 1.84
CA GLN A 92 28.87 25.06 0.49
C GLN A 92 28.71 24.05 -0.65
N TYR A 93 28.73 22.75 -0.37
CA TYR A 93 28.77 21.71 -1.39
C TYR A 93 27.79 20.58 -1.12
N ASN A 94 27.09 20.10 -2.14
CA ASN A 94 26.22 18.92 -2.08
C ASN A 94 26.97 17.69 -1.57
N SER A 95 28.23 17.51 -1.95
CA SER A 95 29.06 16.38 -1.47
C SER A 95 29.16 16.29 0.07
N ARG A 96 29.12 17.42 0.77
CA ARG A 96 29.15 17.44 2.25
C ARG A 96 27.77 17.09 2.82
N ARG A 97 26.69 17.57 2.21
CA ARG A 97 25.30 17.20 2.56
C ARG A 97 25.08 15.72 2.33
N ASN A 98 25.51 15.17 1.19
CA ASN A 98 25.43 13.75 0.86
C ASN A 98 26.19 12.87 1.87
N ARG A 99 27.38 13.33 2.34
CA ARG A 99 28.14 12.63 3.39
C ARG A 99 27.41 12.63 4.74
N ILE A 100 26.65 13.66 5.04
CA ILE A 100 25.81 13.70 6.26
C ILE A 100 24.64 12.77 6.07
N ALA A 101 23.90 12.90 4.98
CA ALA A 101 22.75 12.07 4.62
C ALA A 101 23.07 10.56 4.62
N SER A 102 24.22 10.17 4.07
CA SER A 102 24.65 8.76 4.00
C SER A 102 24.90 8.09 5.36
N LYS A 103 24.92 8.85 6.45
CA LYS A 103 25.04 8.34 7.83
C LYS A 103 23.67 8.20 8.51
N LEU A 104 22.63 8.72 7.90
CA LEU A 104 21.26 8.71 8.40
C LEU A 104 20.46 7.66 7.65
N ASN A 105 19.46 7.10 8.30
CA ASN A 105 18.63 6.06 7.72
C ASN A 105 17.58 6.68 6.77
N SER A 106 17.72 6.42 5.45
CA SER A 106 16.75 6.85 4.43
C SER A 106 16.51 8.36 4.42
N ILE A 107 17.58 9.17 4.38
CA ILE A 107 17.53 10.64 4.33
C ILE A 107 18.31 11.14 3.12
N TYR A 108 17.77 12.13 2.44
CA TYR A 108 18.50 13.00 1.53
C TYR A 108 18.46 14.45 2.02
N LEU A 109 19.46 15.24 1.64
CA LEU A 109 19.62 16.62 2.09
C LEU A 109 20.10 17.53 0.94
N ASN A 110 19.48 18.69 0.83
CA ASN A 110 19.93 19.76 -0.07
C ASN A 110 19.94 21.11 0.66
N GLU A 111 20.17 22.20 -0.05
CA GLU A 111 20.21 23.54 0.54
C GLU A 111 18.85 24.02 1.07
N GLY A 112 17.73 23.51 0.50
CA GLY A 112 16.36 23.84 0.92
C GLY A 112 15.86 23.03 2.11
N SER A 113 16.57 21.99 2.54
CA SER A 113 16.08 21.02 3.54
C SER A 113 15.82 21.67 4.90
N SER A 114 16.69 22.57 5.34
CA SER A 114 16.51 23.27 6.61
C SER A 114 15.26 24.17 6.60
N GLU A 115 15.12 25.05 5.61
CA GLU A 115 13.94 25.93 5.47
C GLU A 115 12.65 25.13 5.43
N ALA A 116 12.62 24.05 4.63
CA ALA A 116 11.44 23.19 4.50
C ALA A 116 11.07 22.52 5.83
N ALA A 117 12.03 21.98 6.59
CA ALA A 117 11.79 21.36 7.90
C ALA A 117 11.22 22.35 8.92
N TYR A 118 11.78 23.57 8.99
CA TYR A 118 11.28 24.62 9.88
C TYR A 118 9.89 25.10 9.48
N LEU A 119 9.62 25.23 8.19
CA LEU A 119 8.28 25.58 7.67
C LEU A 119 7.27 24.48 7.93
N ALA A 120 7.64 23.21 7.77
CA ALA A 120 6.74 22.09 8.04
C ALA A 120 6.30 22.06 9.50
N ALA A 121 7.25 22.09 10.45
CA ALA A 121 6.96 22.13 11.87
C ALA A 121 6.14 23.37 12.27
N GLY A 122 6.52 24.55 11.79
CA GLY A 122 5.83 25.79 12.09
C GLY A 122 4.41 25.85 11.50
N SER A 123 4.20 25.22 10.36
CA SER A 123 2.88 25.12 9.72
C SER A 123 1.92 24.26 10.55
N VAL A 124 2.38 23.10 11.05
CA VAL A 124 1.54 22.23 11.91
C VAL A 124 1.23 22.94 13.23
N ILE A 125 2.18 23.66 13.85
CA ILE A 125 1.94 24.49 15.03
C ILE A 125 0.86 25.56 14.72
N GLU A 126 0.96 26.28 13.61
CA GLU A 126 0.03 27.38 13.28
C GLU A 126 -1.39 26.86 13.12
N VAL A 127 -1.61 25.80 12.33
CA VAL A 127 -2.97 25.26 12.15
C VAL A 127 -3.51 24.67 13.46
N ALA A 128 -2.69 23.98 14.24
CA ALA A 128 -3.08 23.39 15.52
C ALA A 128 -3.47 24.48 16.55
N LYS A 129 -2.72 25.58 16.61
CA LYS A 129 -3.01 26.73 17.46
C LYS A 129 -4.34 27.38 17.09
N ARG A 130 -4.63 27.57 15.80
CA ARG A 130 -5.89 28.19 15.33
C ARG A 130 -7.10 27.31 15.65
N VAL A 131 -6.97 25.98 15.52
CA VAL A 131 -8.02 25.02 15.92
C VAL A 131 -8.19 24.99 17.44
N ALA A 132 -7.11 24.96 18.21
CA ALA A 132 -7.17 24.97 19.67
C ALA A 132 -7.91 26.21 20.19
N LYS A 133 -7.63 27.39 19.66
CA LYS A 133 -8.32 28.66 19.98
C LYS A 133 -9.79 28.72 19.55
N GLY A 134 -10.24 27.78 18.71
CA GLY A 134 -11.57 27.79 18.11
C GLY A 134 -11.74 28.88 17.04
N GLU A 135 -10.66 29.41 16.47
CA GLU A 135 -10.67 30.26 15.29
C GLU A 135 -11.04 29.44 14.05
N LEU A 136 -10.59 28.17 14.00
CA LEU A 136 -10.98 27.15 13.04
C LEU A 136 -11.62 25.97 13.76
N ASP A 137 -12.48 25.23 13.07
CA ASP A 137 -13.09 24.02 13.60
C ASP A 137 -12.17 22.80 13.33
N SER A 138 -11.48 22.79 12.19
CA SER A 138 -10.46 21.79 11.80
C SER A 138 -9.51 22.36 10.77
N ALA A 139 -8.39 21.65 10.50
CA ALA A 139 -7.43 22.10 9.50
C ALA A 139 -6.61 20.95 8.91
N PHE A 140 -6.02 21.19 7.73
CA PHE A 140 -5.03 20.32 7.09
C PHE A 140 -3.75 21.08 6.75
N ALA A 141 -2.63 20.65 7.30
CA ALA A 141 -1.28 21.10 6.97
C ALA A 141 -0.68 20.17 5.90
N ILE A 142 -0.61 20.66 4.66
CA ILE A 142 -0.01 19.97 3.52
C ILE A 142 1.49 20.25 3.53
N VAL A 143 2.20 19.54 4.39
CA VAL A 143 3.61 19.82 4.70
C VAL A 143 4.56 18.75 4.15
N ARG A 144 5.81 19.12 3.96
CA ARG A 144 6.98 18.27 3.73
C ARG A 144 8.27 19.00 4.14
N PRO A 145 9.31 18.25 4.58
CA PRO A 145 9.38 16.80 4.78
C PRO A 145 8.38 16.28 5.82
N PRO A 146 8.07 14.96 5.79
CA PRO A 146 7.26 14.32 6.82
C PRO A 146 7.96 14.32 8.19
N GLY A 147 7.31 13.81 9.25
CA GLY A 147 7.83 13.99 10.60
C GLY A 147 7.82 12.77 11.52
N HIS A 148 6.90 11.83 11.37
CA HIS A 148 6.59 10.83 12.40
C HIS A 148 7.73 9.85 12.73
N HIS A 149 8.70 9.67 11.83
CA HIS A 149 9.90 8.85 12.10
C HIS A 149 11.02 9.59 12.81
N ALA A 150 11.07 10.94 12.76
CA ALA A 150 12.17 11.69 13.36
C ALA A 150 12.18 11.50 14.89
N GLU A 151 13.29 10.97 15.40
CA GLU A 151 13.51 10.71 16.82
C GLU A 151 14.19 11.91 17.50
N HIS A 152 14.45 11.80 18.81
CA HIS A 152 15.03 12.90 19.59
C HIS A 152 16.34 13.43 19.00
N ASP A 153 17.25 12.56 18.62
CA ASP A 153 18.58 12.92 18.13
C ASP A 153 18.85 12.46 16.68
N GLU A 154 17.85 11.91 15.98
CA GLU A 154 18.05 11.30 14.67
C GLU A 154 16.94 11.63 13.68
N ALA A 155 17.35 12.07 12.47
CA ALA A 155 16.48 12.13 11.29
C ALA A 155 16.49 10.77 10.59
N MET A 156 15.31 10.24 10.25
CA MET A 156 15.19 8.96 9.55
C MET A 156 13.87 8.88 8.76
N GLY A 157 13.76 7.94 7.81
CA GLY A 157 12.52 7.70 7.09
C GLY A 157 11.98 8.96 6.40
N PHE A 158 12.83 9.71 5.72
CA PHE A 158 12.50 10.98 5.06
C PHE A 158 12.16 12.14 6.03
N CYS A 159 12.06 11.90 7.33
CA CYS A 159 11.65 12.86 8.36
C CYS A 159 12.87 13.58 8.97
N LEU A 160 12.79 14.91 9.04
CA LEU A 160 13.85 15.75 9.64
C LEU A 160 13.49 16.21 11.04
N PHE A 161 12.28 16.75 11.26
CA PHE A 161 11.70 17.07 12.56
C PHE A 161 10.35 16.39 12.71
N ASN A 162 9.98 16.00 13.91
CA ASN A 162 8.67 15.40 14.17
C ASN A 162 7.60 16.49 14.30
N ASN A 163 6.97 16.83 13.18
CA ASN A 163 6.05 17.94 13.06
C ASN A 163 4.85 17.81 14.02
N VAL A 164 4.24 16.62 14.12
CA VAL A 164 3.08 16.35 14.96
C VAL A 164 3.47 16.35 16.44
N ALA A 165 4.61 15.76 16.81
CA ALA A 165 5.07 15.76 18.19
C ALA A 165 5.40 17.18 18.69
N ILE A 166 6.05 18.02 17.86
CA ILE A 166 6.35 19.41 18.18
C ILE A 166 5.06 20.20 18.42
N ALA A 167 4.06 20.06 17.52
CA ALA A 167 2.78 20.73 17.68
C ALA A 167 2.01 20.23 18.92
N THR A 168 2.09 18.93 19.23
CA THR A 168 1.47 18.34 20.42
C THR A 168 2.10 18.92 21.71
N ASN A 169 3.43 18.98 21.80
CA ASN A 169 4.12 19.57 22.93
C ASN A 169 3.82 21.08 23.05
N PHE A 170 3.75 21.80 21.93
CA PHE A 170 3.31 23.19 21.92
C PHE A 170 1.94 23.34 22.57
N LEU A 171 0.93 22.57 22.11
CA LEU A 171 -0.44 22.66 22.60
C LEU A 171 -0.55 22.35 24.10
N LEU A 172 0.16 21.33 24.60
CA LEU A 172 0.12 20.91 26.00
C LEU A 172 0.86 21.85 26.94
N ASN A 173 1.82 22.64 26.44
CA ASN A 173 2.61 23.56 27.25
C ASN A 173 2.06 25.00 27.22
N GLU A 174 1.31 25.40 26.21
CA GLU A 174 0.63 26.70 26.12
C GLU A 174 -0.69 26.66 26.90
N LYS A 175 -0.63 26.85 28.22
CA LYS A 175 -1.76 26.71 29.15
C LYS A 175 -3.00 27.53 28.76
N GLU A 176 -2.80 28.67 28.09
CA GLU A 176 -3.88 29.54 27.63
C GLU A 176 -4.79 28.88 26.59
N LEU A 177 -4.31 27.82 25.90
CA LEU A 177 -5.09 27.08 24.92
C LEU A 177 -6.08 26.08 25.57
N GLY A 178 -5.89 25.73 26.84
CA GLY A 178 -6.77 24.85 27.59
C GLY A 178 -6.80 23.39 27.09
N ILE A 179 -5.77 22.95 26.37
CA ILE A 179 -5.64 21.58 25.86
C ILE A 179 -4.84 20.74 26.88
N ASN A 180 -5.45 19.67 27.39
CA ASN A 180 -4.85 18.80 28.41
C ASN A 180 -4.69 17.36 27.92
N LYS A 181 -5.51 16.91 26.98
CA LYS A 181 -5.49 15.55 26.42
C LYS A 181 -5.54 15.60 24.91
N ILE A 182 -4.56 14.97 24.29
CA ILE A 182 -4.45 14.89 22.84
C ILE A 182 -4.45 13.43 22.41
N LEU A 183 -5.31 13.09 21.44
CA LEU A 183 -5.23 11.84 20.70
C LEU A 183 -4.42 12.11 19.42
N ILE A 184 -3.32 11.38 19.25
CA ILE A 184 -2.59 11.31 18.00
C ILE A 184 -2.99 10.02 17.29
N VAL A 185 -3.53 10.13 16.07
CA VAL A 185 -3.84 9.00 15.21
C VAL A 185 -2.85 8.99 14.07
N ASP A 186 -2.01 7.97 14.00
CA ASP A 186 -1.08 7.74 12.91
C ASP A 186 -1.64 6.62 12.03
N TRP A 187 -2.08 6.99 10.83
CA TRP A 187 -2.57 6.03 9.84
C TRP A 187 -1.65 5.91 8.62
N ASP A 188 -0.45 6.53 8.69
CA ASP A 188 0.63 6.21 7.78
C ASP A 188 0.87 4.68 7.80
N VAL A 189 1.29 4.11 6.68
CA VAL A 189 1.51 2.67 6.60
C VAL A 189 2.72 2.21 7.41
N HIS A 190 3.62 3.14 7.74
CA HIS A 190 4.81 2.89 8.57
C HIS A 190 4.54 3.21 10.04
N HIS A 191 5.22 2.51 10.94
CA HIS A 191 5.17 2.82 12.37
C HIS A 191 5.79 4.18 12.68
N GLY A 192 5.04 5.06 13.36
CA GLY A 192 5.52 6.38 13.80
C GLY A 192 6.43 6.31 15.02
N ASN A 193 7.59 5.65 14.89
CA ASN A 193 8.52 5.39 15.99
C ASN A 193 8.99 6.65 16.72
N GLY A 194 9.22 7.75 16.03
CA GLY A 194 9.63 9.03 16.63
C GLY A 194 8.54 9.62 17.53
N THR A 195 7.28 9.57 17.06
CA THR A 195 6.13 10.05 17.86
C THR A 195 5.91 9.18 19.09
N GLN A 196 5.95 7.84 18.93
CA GLN A 196 5.87 6.88 20.04
C GLN A 196 6.91 7.17 21.11
N LYS A 197 8.20 7.28 20.74
CA LYS A 197 9.30 7.52 21.68
C LYS A 197 9.16 8.85 22.41
N THR A 198 8.64 9.88 21.72
CA THR A 198 8.45 11.22 22.33
C THR A 198 7.43 11.16 23.47
N PHE A 199 6.33 10.42 23.32
CA PHE A 199 5.23 10.39 24.30
C PHE A 199 5.18 9.10 25.13
N TRP A 200 6.23 8.29 25.14
CA TRP A 200 6.30 6.97 25.77
C TRP A 200 5.84 6.93 27.23
N LYS A 201 6.04 8.03 27.97
CA LYS A 201 5.73 8.15 29.40
C LYS A 201 4.67 9.21 29.71
N ASP A 202 4.05 9.84 28.71
CA ASP A 202 3.13 10.97 28.91
C ASP A 202 1.67 10.55 28.75
N PRO A 203 0.90 10.39 29.86
CA PRO A 203 -0.50 9.97 29.81
C PRO A 203 -1.47 11.06 29.27
N ARG A 204 -0.97 12.27 28.99
CA ARG A 204 -1.76 13.34 28.37
C ARG A 204 -1.92 13.09 26.86
N VAL A 205 -1.08 12.24 26.28
CA VAL A 205 -1.09 11.88 24.87
C VAL A 205 -1.47 10.41 24.72
N LEU A 206 -2.57 10.14 24.05
CA LEU A 206 -2.89 8.81 23.56
C LEU A 206 -2.36 8.70 22.13
N PHE A 207 -1.28 7.93 21.93
CA PHE A 207 -0.74 7.64 20.61
C PHE A 207 -1.32 6.32 20.10
N PHE A 208 -1.94 6.39 18.93
CA PHE A 208 -2.50 5.24 18.23
C PHE A 208 -1.86 5.15 16.83
N SER A 209 -1.19 4.05 16.54
CA SER A 209 -0.58 3.78 15.23
C SER A 209 -1.09 2.48 14.66
N VAL A 210 -1.57 2.52 13.42
CA VAL A 210 -1.97 1.35 12.64
C VAL A 210 -1.07 1.25 11.42
N HIS A 211 -0.24 0.23 11.37
CA HIS A 211 0.87 0.19 10.42
C HIS A 211 1.20 -1.23 9.99
N ARG A 212 1.79 -1.34 8.83
CA ARG A 212 2.40 -2.57 8.37
C ARG A 212 3.65 -2.86 9.19
N HIS A 213 3.77 -4.05 9.73
CA HIS A 213 4.86 -4.44 10.62
C HIS A 213 5.56 -5.72 10.18
N GLU A 214 4.76 -6.71 9.77
CA GLU A 214 5.26 -7.99 9.26
C GLU A 214 6.29 -8.63 10.20
N PHE A 215 5.92 -8.68 11.49
CA PHE A 215 6.79 -9.22 12.56
C PHE A 215 8.16 -8.52 12.66
N GLY A 216 8.19 -7.20 12.47
CA GLY A 216 9.39 -6.38 12.55
C GLY A 216 10.21 -6.28 11.27
N SER A 217 9.77 -6.90 10.17
CA SER A 217 10.50 -6.87 8.89
C SER A 217 10.20 -5.65 8.01
N PHE A 218 9.02 -5.04 8.18
CA PHE A 218 8.66 -3.82 7.43
C PHE A 218 9.28 -2.58 8.09
N TYR A 219 9.62 -1.55 7.27
CA TYR A 219 10.25 -0.33 7.78
C TYR A 219 9.46 0.29 8.94
N PRO A 220 10.11 0.76 10.01
CA PRO A 220 11.53 0.93 10.29
C PRO A 220 12.31 -0.33 10.68
N SER A 221 11.74 -1.51 10.53
CA SER A 221 12.39 -2.84 10.65
C SER A 221 12.93 -3.10 12.06
N ASN A 222 12.07 -2.95 13.07
CA ASN A 222 12.34 -3.24 14.46
C ASN A 222 11.06 -3.68 15.19
N ASP A 223 11.20 -4.06 16.47
CA ASP A 223 10.07 -4.51 17.30
C ASP A 223 9.32 -3.36 17.99
N ASP A 224 9.74 -2.10 17.81
CA ASP A 224 9.09 -0.94 18.46
C ASP A 224 7.62 -0.75 18.07
N GLY A 225 7.23 -1.25 16.91
CA GLY A 225 5.85 -1.21 16.39
C GLY A 225 4.98 -2.39 16.83
N ASP A 226 5.48 -3.33 17.63
CA ASP A 226 4.70 -4.48 18.11
C ASP A 226 3.59 -4.06 19.08
N TYR A 227 2.49 -4.85 19.14
CA TYR A 227 1.35 -4.59 20.00
C TYR A 227 1.66 -4.62 21.51
N THR A 228 2.79 -5.22 21.88
CA THR A 228 3.28 -5.26 23.28
C THR A 228 3.92 -3.96 23.74
N MET A 229 4.23 -3.06 22.79
CA MET A 229 4.84 -1.76 23.07
C MET A 229 3.75 -0.75 23.46
N ILE A 230 3.35 -0.78 24.73
CA ILE A 230 2.16 -0.07 25.27
C ILE A 230 2.49 1.21 26.07
N GLY A 231 3.75 1.66 26.10
CA GLY A 231 4.21 2.76 26.95
C GLY A 231 4.80 2.29 28.28
N GLU A 232 5.31 3.23 29.08
CA GLU A 232 5.99 2.94 30.34
C GLU A 232 5.58 3.91 31.44
N GLY A 233 5.58 3.44 32.68
CA GLY A 233 5.27 4.26 33.85
C GLY A 233 3.88 4.91 33.76
N PRO A 234 3.74 6.24 33.91
CA PRO A 234 2.45 6.92 33.77
C PRO A 234 1.82 6.79 32.37
N GLY A 235 2.63 6.60 31.34
CA GLY A 235 2.20 6.43 29.95
C GLY A 235 1.84 5.00 29.58
N ALA A 236 1.96 4.03 30.50
CA ALA A 236 1.57 2.65 30.21
C ALA A 236 0.08 2.54 29.83
N GLY A 237 -0.20 1.90 28.71
CA GLY A 237 -1.54 1.80 28.10
C GLY A 237 -1.94 2.98 27.21
N TYR A 238 -1.14 4.06 27.15
CA TYR A 238 -1.41 5.23 26.30
C TYR A 238 -0.69 5.17 24.95
N ASN A 239 0.07 4.11 24.68
CA ASN A 239 0.64 3.79 23.39
C ASN A 239 -0.07 2.55 22.82
N ILE A 240 -0.67 2.66 21.65
CA ILE A 240 -1.44 1.60 21.03
C ILE A 240 -0.90 1.36 19.63
N ASN A 241 -0.28 0.22 19.42
CA ASN A 241 0.19 -0.26 18.12
C ASN A 241 -0.76 -1.33 17.57
N VAL A 242 -1.12 -1.21 16.30
CA VAL A 242 -1.88 -2.20 15.55
C VAL A 242 -1.02 -2.67 14.38
N PRO A 243 -0.17 -3.70 14.61
CA PRO A 243 0.80 -4.16 13.63
C PRO A 243 0.17 -5.12 12.63
N TRP A 244 0.02 -4.73 11.37
CA TRP A 244 -0.40 -5.65 10.33
C TRP A 244 0.65 -6.74 10.09
N GLU A 245 0.20 -8.00 10.11
CA GLU A 245 1.04 -9.18 9.83
C GLU A 245 1.43 -9.28 8.35
N ASN A 246 0.71 -8.60 7.46
CA ASN A 246 0.96 -8.58 6.02
C ASN A 246 0.41 -7.31 5.37
N GLY A 247 0.81 -7.03 4.13
CA GLY A 247 0.22 -5.97 3.30
C GLY A 247 -1.23 -6.26 2.89
N ARG A 248 -1.77 -5.42 2.01
CA ARG A 248 -3.12 -5.51 1.40
C ARG A 248 -4.30 -5.23 2.32
N CYS A 249 -4.07 -4.87 3.58
CA CYS A 249 -5.14 -4.39 4.45
C CYS A 249 -5.84 -3.20 3.79
N GLY A 250 -7.17 -3.25 3.74
CA GLY A 250 -8.00 -2.25 3.08
C GLY A 250 -9.03 -1.62 4.02
N ASP A 251 -10.04 -0.99 3.44
CA ASP A 251 -11.07 -0.25 4.17
C ASP A 251 -11.70 -1.07 5.30
N ALA A 252 -12.04 -2.34 5.03
CA ALA A 252 -12.68 -3.21 6.00
C ALA A 252 -11.78 -3.50 7.21
N ASP A 253 -10.48 -3.68 6.99
CA ASP A 253 -9.49 -3.97 8.03
C ASP A 253 -9.31 -2.75 8.94
N TYR A 254 -9.08 -1.59 8.35
CA TYR A 254 -8.94 -0.34 9.09
C TYR A 254 -10.21 0.03 9.85
N LEU A 255 -11.38 -0.10 9.23
CA LEU A 255 -12.67 0.17 9.90
C LEU A 255 -12.93 -0.78 11.07
N ALA A 256 -12.55 -2.06 10.95
CA ALA A 256 -12.67 -3.01 12.06
C ALA A 256 -11.78 -2.59 13.25
N VAL A 257 -10.55 -2.14 13.00
CA VAL A 257 -9.67 -1.62 14.04
C VAL A 257 -10.24 -0.36 14.69
N TRP A 258 -10.81 0.56 13.89
CA TRP A 258 -11.49 1.73 14.42
C TRP A 258 -12.64 1.34 15.36
N ASP A 259 -13.51 0.44 14.92
CA ASP A 259 -14.70 0.05 15.66
C ASP A 259 -14.40 -0.75 16.93
N HIS A 260 -13.35 -1.56 16.90
CA HIS A 260 -13.05 -2.49 18.00
C HIS A 260 -11.89 -2.05 18.93
N ILE A 261 -11.08 -1.07 18.54
CA ILE A 261 -9.98 -0.55 19.37
C ILE A 261 -10.07 0.96 19.52
N LEU A 262 -9.89 1.72 18.43
CA LEU A 262 -9.67 3.17 18.52
C LEU A 262 -10.89 3.92 19.08
N ILE A 263 -12.07 3.71 18.52
CA ILE A 263 -13.28 4.46 18.91
C ILE A 263 -13.70 4.17 20.37
N PRO A 264 -13.72 2.90 20.85
CA PRO A 264 -13.97 2.61 22.27
C PRO A 264 -12.98 3.30 23.21
N VAL A 265 -11.67 3.23 22.90
CA VAL A 265 -10.63 3.85 23.72
C VAL A 265 -10.70 5.37 23.65
N ALA A 266 -10.86 5.97 22.48
CA ALA A 266 -11.01 7.41 22.31
C ALA A 266 -12.20 7.97 23.11
N LYS A 267 -13.32 7.22 23.17
CA LYS A 267 -14.48 7.58 23.98
C LYS A 267 -14.15 7.59 25.48
N GLN A 268 -13.41 6.62 25.97
CA GLN A 268 -12.97 6.55 27.37
C GLN A 268 -11.88 7.59 27.67
N PHE A 269 -10.96 7.83 26.76
CA PHE A 269 -9.90 8.83 26.89
C PHE A 269 -10.47 10.25 26.88
N ASN A 270 -11.46 10.53 26.03
CA ASN A 270 -12.10 11.82 25.88
C ASN A 270 -11.10 12.96 25.58
N PRO A 271 -10.50 13.00 24.39
CA PRO A 271 -9.49 14.00 24.03
C PRO A 271 -10.08 15.40 23.89
N ASP A 272 -9.29 16.43 24.20
CA ASP A 272 -9.62 17.83 23.92
C ASP A 272 -9.37 18.20 22.46
N MET A 273 -8.44 17.50 21.80
CA MET A 273 -8.04 17.70 20.41
C MET A 273 -7.50 16.42 19.79
N ILE A 274 -7.61 16.28 18.49
CA ILE A 274 -7.05 15.17 17.71
C ILE A 274 -6.05 15.71 16.70
N LEU A 275 -4.84 15.15 16.68
CA LEU A 275 -3.86 15.34 15.62
C LEU A 275 -3.73 14.05 14.83
N ILE A 276 -3.65 14.15 13.52
CA ILE A 276 -3.54 12.99 12.65
C ILE A 276 -2.22 13.10 11.88
N SER A 277 -1.30 12.14 12.11
CA SER A 277 -0.21 11.85 11.19
C SER A 277 -0.81 11.20 9.95
N ALA A 278 -1.11 12.08 8.96
CA ALA A 278 -1.93 11.75 7.81
C ALA A 278 -1.05 11.29 6.63
N GLY A 279 -0.41 10.13 6.77
CA GLY A 279 0.18 9.42 5.65
C GLY A 279 -0.91 8.81 4.75
N PHE A 280 -0.68 8.82 3.46
CA PHE A 280 -1.57 8.20 2.47
C PHE A 280 -0.87 7.09 1.68
N ASP A 281 0.17 6.51 2.23
CA ASP A 281 0.91 5.38 1.67
C ASP A 281 0.27 4.02 1.95
N ALA A 282 -0.71 3.93 2.85
CA ALA A 282 -1.59 2.78 2.92
C ALA A 282 -2.65 2.76 1.79
N ALA A 283 -2.70 3.80 0.94
CA ALA A 283 -3.66 3.88 -0.16
C ALA A 283 -3.40 2.85 -1.24
N VAL A 284 -4.48 2.39 -1.87
CA VAL A 284 -4.41 1.54 -3.06
C VAL A 284 -3.55 2.20 -4.14
N GLY A 285 -2.56 1.45 -4.68
CA GLY A 285 -1.66 1.91 -5.72
C GLY A 285 -0.40 2.64 -5.22
N ASP A 286 -0.21 2.77 -3.90
CA ASP A 286 1.05 3.30 -3.37
C ASP A 286 2.21 2.32 -3.60
N PRO A 287 3.37 2.80 -4.09
CA PRO A 287 4.51 1.94 -4.42
C PRO A 287 5.26 1.38 -3.21
N LEU A 288 5.11 1.96 -2.02
CA LEU A 288 5.83 1.56 -0.81
C LEU A 288 4.94 0.84 0.20
N GLY A 289 3.69 1.28 0.35
CA GLY A 289 2.82 0.80 1.43
C GLY A 289 2.24 -0.59 1.22
N GLY A 290 1.86 -0.93 -0.03
CA GLY A 290 1.29 -2.23 -0.39
C GLY A 290 -0.04 -2.58 0.29
N CYS A 291 -0.71 -1.61 0.92
CA CYS A 291 -2.06 -1.70 1.44
C CYS A 291 -3.10 -1.23 0.40
N CYS A 292 -4.39 -1.30 0.73
CA CYS A 292 -5.48 -1.10 -0.23
C CYS A 292 -6.58 -0.17 0.31
N VAL A 293 -6.23 0.82 1.12
CA VAL A 293 -7.20 1.81 1.62
C VAL A 293 -7.62 2.72 0.48
N THR A 294 -8.94 2.88 0.31
CA THR A 294 -9.49 3.76 -0.73
C THR A 294 -9.69 5.19 -0.21
N PRO A 295 -9.89 6.20 -1.09
CA PRO A 295 -10.29 7.54 -0.65
C PRO A 295 -11.56 7.52 0.20
N TYR A 296 -12.50 6.61 -0.09
CA TYR A 296 -13.68 6.39 0.74
C TYR A 296 -13.31 5.85 2.13
N GLY A 297 -12.38 4.88 2.18
CA GLY A 297 -11.86 4.35 3.45
C GLY A 297 -11.33 5.46 4.35
N TYR A 298 -10.39 6.28 3.87
CA TYR A 298 -9.85 7.42 4.62
C TYR A 298 -10.94 8.41 5.06
N ALA A 299 -11.90 8.71 4.18
CA ALA A 299 -13.04 9.57 4.52
C ALA A 299 -13.86 8.99 5.68
N MET A 300 -14.11 7.67 5.68
CA MET A 300 -14.86 6.99 6.76
C MET A 300 -14.08 6.93 8.07
N LEU A 301 -12.76 6.68 8.02
CA LEU A 301 -11.89 6.73 9.20
C LEU A 301 -11.94 8.11 9.85
N LEU A 302 -11.80 9.17 9.06
CA LEU A 302 -11.86 10.54 9.54
C LEU A 302 -13.26 10.88 10.07
N ARG A 303 -14.32 10.48 9.36
CA ARG A 303 -15.71 10.76 9.76
C ARG A 303 -16.03 10.23 11.16
N LYS A 304 -15.55 9.02 11.49
CA LYS A 304 -15.71 8.43 12.82
C LYS A 304 -14.97 9.22 13.92
N LEU A 305 -13.89 9.92 13.60
CA LEU A 305 -13.14 10.76 14.52
C LEU A 305 -13.79 12.14 14.73
N MET A 306 -14.60 12.61 13.78
CA MET A 306 -15.28 13.92 13.87
C MET A 306 -16.27 14.03 15.05
N ASP A 307 -16.70 12.90 15.61
CA ASP A 307 -17.60 12.86 16.79
C ASP A 307 -16.87 13.19 18.11
N PHE A 308 -15.52 13.23 18.09
CA PHE A 308 -14.69 13.50 19.27
C PHE A 308 -14.12 14.92 19.26
N ALA A 309 -13.63 15.37 20.40
CA ALA A 309 -12.97 16.66 20.59
C ALA A 309 -13.78 17.85 20.02
N ARG A 310 -15.10 17.70 19.90
CA ARG A 310 -16.00 18.66 19.22
C ARG A 310 -15.59 18.94 17.77
N GLY A 311 -14.97 17.97 17.12
CA GLY A 311 -14.45 18.08 15.76
C GLY A 311 -13.17 18.94 15.64
N LYS A 312 -12.47 19.23 16.74
CA LYS A 312 -11.14 19.87 16.73
C LYS A 312 -10.10 18.87 16.23
N ILE A 313 -9.95 18.82 14.91
CA ILE A 313 -9.04 17.87 14.23
C ILE A 313 -8.05 18.63 13.37
N VAL A 314 -6.78 18.24 13.44
CA VAL A 314 -5.73 18.70 12.55
C VAL A 314 -5.09 17.50 11.87
N LEU A 315 -5.06 17.54 10.54
CA LEU A 315 -4.27 16.62 9.73
C LEU A 315 -2.91 17.25 9.42
N ALA A 316 -1.85 16.49 9.58
CA ALA A 316 -0.51 16.83 9.11
C ALA A 316 -0.04 15.75 8.13
N LEU A 317 0.34 16.14 6.91
CA LEU A 317 0.77 15.19 5.89
C LEU A 317 2.05 14.48 6.32
N GLU A 318 2.06 13.16 6.21
CA GLU A 318 3.25 12.31 6.35
C GLU A 318 3.60 11.65 5.02
N GLY A 319 3.54 10.33 4.89
CA GLY A 319 3.81 9.57 3.67
C GLY A 319 2.73 9.63 2.60
N GLY A 320 2.89 8.81 1.59
CA GLY A 320 2.04 8.73 0.39
C GLY A 320 2.79 9.14 -0.87
N TYR A 321 3.01 8.19 -1.78
CA TYR A 321 3.99 8.30 -2.87
C TYR A 321 3.39 8.07 -4.26
N ASN A 322 2.12 7.66 -4.35
CA ASN A 322 1.35 7.69 -5.58
C ASN A 322 0.58 9.02 -5.66
N LEU A 323 0.92 9.88 -6.63
CA LEU A 323 0.38 11.24 -6.74
C LEU A 323 -1.15 11.28 -6.92
N ALA A 324 -1.72 10.30 -7.63
CA ALA A 324 -3.17 10.18 -7.80
C ALA A 324 -3.86 9.73 -6.51
N SER A 325 -3.31 8.69 -5.85
CA SER A 325 -3.88 8.15 -4.61
C SER A 325 -3.82 9.16 -3.47
N ILE A 326 -2.68 9.82 -3.26
CA ILE A 326 -2.51 10.82 -2.19
C ILE A 326 -3.44 12.02 -2.40
N SER A 327 -3.56 12.52 -3.63
CA SER A 327 -4.41 13.69 -3.91
C SER A 327 -5.90 13.38 -3.82
N ASN A 328 -6.34 12.19 -4.25
CA ASN A 328 -7.73 11.76 -4.11
C ASN A 328 -8.12 11.48 -2.66
N SER A 329 -7.24 10.85 -1.88
CA SER A 329 -7.47 10.58 -0.45
C SER A 329 -7.48 11.87 0.37
N ALA A 330 -6.58 12.81 0.09
CA ALA A 330 -6.58 14.13 0.70
C ALA A 330 -7.87 14.92 0.37
N LEU A 331 -8.34 14.87 -0.88
CA LEU A 331 -9.61 15.49 -1.28
C LEU A 331 -10.78 14.90 -0.48
N ALA A 332 -10.90 13.58 -0.41
CA ALA A 332 -11.96 12.91 0.34
C ALA A 332 -11.96 13.27 1.84
N CYS A 333 -10.78 13.41 2.44
CA CYS A 333 -10.64 13.89 3.82
C CYS A 333 -11.11 15.35 3.97
N MET A 334 -10.76 16.22 3.02
CA MET A 334 -11.19 17.62 3.07
C MET A 334 -12.69 17.78 2.93
N GLU A 335 -13.35 16.98 2.10
CA GLU A 335 -14.81 16.94 1.99
C GLU A 335 -15.46 16.55 3.31
N VAL A 336 -14.87 15.61 4.06
CA VAL A 336 -15.32 15.26 5.42
C VAL A 336 -15.18 16.43 6.40
N LEU A 337 -14.04 17.13 6.40
CA LEU A 337 -13.83 18.27 7.28
C LEU A 337 -14.84 19.40 6.99
N LEU A 338 -15.24 19.57 5.74
CA LEU A 338 -16.26 20.54 5.31
C LEU A 338 -17.71 20.07 5.55
N ASP A 339 -17.90 18.88 6.10
CA ASP A 339 -19.20 18.23 6.36
C ASP A 339 -20.02 17.99 5.08
N GLU A 340 -19.34 17.63 3.99
CA GLU A 340 -19.97 17.26 2.72
C GLU A 340 -20.46 15.82 2.70
N LYS A 341 -21.23 15.48 1.68
CA LYS A 341 -21.60 14.09 1.43
C LYS A 341 -20.36 13.31 1.03
N ILE A 342 -20.06 12.25 1.78
CA ILE A 342 -18.99 11.32 1.45
C ILE A 342 -19.33 10.63 0.13
N VAL A 343 -18.33 10.49 -0.75
CA VAL A 343 -18.41 9.68 -1.97
C VAL A 343 -18.86 8.27 -1.58
N THR A 344 -19.84 7.74 -2.31
CA THR A 344 -20.36 6.38 -2.06
C THR A 344 -19.28 5.36 -2.37
N GLY A 345 -18.93 4.56 -1.36
CA GLY A 345 -18.03 3.40 -1.48
C GLY A 345 -18.79 2.14 -1.05
N SER A 346 -18.21 0.97 -1.34
CA SER A 346 -18.77 -0.31 -0.90
C SER A 346 -18.23 -0.67 0.47
N THR A 347 -19.12 -0.96 1.41
CA THR A 347 -18.81 -1.51 2.74
C THR A 347 -18.95 -3.04 2.78
N GLU A 348 -19.06 -3.69 1.62
CA GLU A 348 -19.36 -5.13 1.53
C GLU A 348 -18.15 -6.06 1.74
N ALA A 349 -16.93 -5.50 1.85
CA ALA A 349 -15.74 -6.26 2.15
C ALA A 349 -15.67 -6.67 3.63
N TYR A 350 -15.08 -7.83 3.90
CA TYR A 350 -14.80 -8.31 5.26
C TYR A 350 -13.34 -8.15 5.59
N PRO A 351 -12.99 -7.87 6.87
CA PRO A 351 -11.61 -7.88 7.31
C PRO A 351 -10.96 -9.27 7.12
N PHE A 352 -9.64 -9.28 6.93
CA PHE A 352 -8.88 -10.52 6.92
C PHE A 352 -8.94 -11.24 8.27
N GLU A 353 -8.72 -12.55 8.26
CA GLU A 353 -8.59 -13.33 9.51
C GLU A 353 -7.41 -12.84 10.36
N SER A 354 -6.28 -12.48 9.72
CA SER A 354 -5.13 -11.86 10.38
C SER A 354 -5.50 -10.57 11.12
N THR A 355 -6.34 -9.73 10.52
CA THR A 355 -6.86 -8.50 11.15
C THR A 355 -7.58 -8.79 12.45
N TRP A 356 -8.43 -9.83 12.47
CA TRP A 356 -9.12 -10.25 13.70
C TRP A 356 -8.16 -10.77 14.76
N ARG A 357 -7.12 -11.51 14.39
CA ARG A 357 -6.07 -11.94 15.34
C ARG A 357 -5.38 -10.74 15.96
N VAL A 358 -4.96 -9.77 15.13
CA VAL A 358 -4.31 -8.54 15.62
C VAL A 358 -5.24 -7.76 16.55
N ILE A 359 -6.51 -7.55 16.19
CA ILE A 359 -7.48 -6.90 17.06
C ILE A 359 -7.59 -7.61 18.42
N GLN A 360 -7.64 -8.95 18.43
CA GLN A 360 -7.76 -9.73 19.66
C GLN A 360 -6.52 -9.60 20.55
N VAL A 361 -5.30 -9.70 20.00
CA VAL A 361 -4.07 -9.58 20.81
C VAL A 361 -3.87 -8.17 21.34
N VAL A 362 -4.13 -7.14 20.54
CA VAL A 362 -4.07 -5.72 20.99
C VAL A 362 -5.06 -5.46 22.11
N ARG A 363 -6.32 -5.93 21.98
CA ARG A 363 -7.33 -5.79 23.04
C ARG A 363 -6.93 -6.54 24.30
N GLN A 364 -6.40 -7.75 24.18
CA GLN A 364 -5.94 -8.56 25.31
C GLN A 364 -4.83 -7.87 26.09
N GLU A 365 -3.87 -7.24 25.40
CA GLU A 365 -2.76 -6.52 26.00
C GLU A 365 -3.23 -5.26 26.75
N LEU A 366 -4.18 -4.54 26.16
CA LEU A 366 -4.64 -3.24 26.65
C LEU A 366 -5.82 -3.28 27.62
N LYS A 367 -6.51 -4.41 27.78
CA LYS A 367 -7.73 -4.48 28.62
C LYS A 367 -7.53 -4.13 30.09
N ALA A 368 -6.31 -4.26 30.63
CA ALA A 368 -5.98 -3.86 31.99
C ALA A 368 -5.97 -2.33 32.17
N PHE A 369 -5.78 -1.57 31.10
CA PHE A 369 -5.73 -0.11 31.08
C PHE A 369 -7.05 0.51 30.61
N TRP A 370 -7.73 -0.16 29.67
CA TRP A 370 -8.96 0.31 29.06
C TRP A 370 -10.09 -0.71 29.25
N SER A 371 -10.95 -0.46 30.23
CA SER A 371 -12.05 -1.38 30.59
C SER A 371 -13.01 -1.68 29.42
N VAL A 372 -13.16 -0.75 28.48
CA VAL A 372 -13.96 -0.92 27.26
C VAL A 372 -13.40 -1.99 26.30
N LEU A 373 -12.17 -2.44 26.50
CA LEU A 373 -11.56 -3.50 25.72
C LEU A 373 -11.68 -4.88 26.38
N ALA A 374 -12.26 -4.96 27.59
CA ALA A 374 -12.46 -6.21 28.31
C ALA A 374 -13.66 -7.03 27.75
N ASP A 375 -14.62 -6.34 27.09
CA ASP A 375 -15.77 -6.99 26.47
C ASP A 375 -15.33 -7.94 25.33
N GLU A 376 -16.00 -9.07 25.19
CA GLU A 376 -15.72 -9.99 24.08
C GLU A 376 -16.03 -9.36 22.73
N VAL A 377 -15.12 -9.51 21.77
CA VAL A 377 -15.39 -9.16 20.38
C VAL A 377 -16.46 -10.11 19.86
N PRO A 378 -17.53 -9.63 19.22
CA PRO A 378 -18.60 -10.50 18.75
C PRO A 378 -18.08 -11.58 17.82
N THR A 379 -18.08 -12.85 18.26
CA THR A 379 -17.61 -14.00 17.47
C THR A 379 -18.39 -14.19 16.17
N LYS A 380 -19.57 -13.62 16.03
CA LYS A 380 -20.38 -13.61 14.81
C LYS A 380 -19.74 -12.81 13.65
N LEU A 381 -18.84 -11.86 13.92
CA LEU A 381 -18.13 -11.11 12.89
C LEU A 381 -16.98 -11.93 12.27
N ILE A 382 -16.51 -12.97 12.96
CA ILE A 382 -15.40 -13.82 12.51
C ILE A 382 -15.85 -14.85 11.46
N SER A 383 -17.15 -15.19 11.37
CA SER A 383 -17.64 -16.28 10.53
C SER A 383 -18.81 -15.94 9.60
N GLN A 384 -19.29 -14.73 9.55
CA GLN A 384 -20.35 -14.37 8.62
C GLN A 384 -19.75 -13.98 7.27
N LYS A 385 -19.68 -14.97 6.33
CA LYS A 385 -20.02 -14.66 4.95
C LYS A 385 -21.37 -13.96 4.99
N ALA A 386 -21.50 -12.76 4.39
CA ALA A 386 -22.80 -12.13 4.23
C ALA A 386 -23.78 -13.20 3.73
N PRO A 387 -24.98 -13.32 4.30
CA PRO A 387 -25.99 -14.14 3.69
C PRO A 387 -26.12 -13.61 2.26
N ILE A 388 -25.82 -14.47 1.27
CA ILE A 388 -26.21 -14.21 -0.12
C ILE A 388 -27.68 -13.82 -0.01
N PRO A 389 -28.11 -12.63 -0.49
CA PRO A 389 -29.52 -12.30 -0.50
C PRO A 389 -30.21 -13.50 -1.15
N LYS A 390 -31.01 -14.24 -0.42
CA LYS A 390 -31.93 -15.18 -1.02
C LYS A 390 -32.85 -14.28 -1.82
N ILE A 391 -32.59 -14.17 -3.12
CA ILE A 391 -33.62 -13.80 -4.07
C ILE A 391 -34.67 -14.88 -3.83
N LEU A 392 -35.74 -14.51 -3.17
CA LEU A 392 -36.95 -15.28 -3.10
C LEU A 392 -37.43 -15.39 -4.55
N ILE A 393 -36.96 -16.43 -5.24
CA ILE A 393 -37.64 -16.92 -6.42
C ILE A 393 -38.94 -17.48 -5.87
N SER A 394 -39.93 -16.61 -5.76
CA SER A 394 -41.31 -17.01 -5.66
C SER A 394 -41.59 -17.79 -6.94
N SER A 395 -41.79 -19.10 -6.76
CA SER A 395 -42.33 -19.95 -7.81
C SER A 395 -43.73 -19.43 -8.19
N CYS A 396 -43.80 -18.69 -9.26
CA CYS A 396 -44.99 -18.48 -10.04
C CYS A 396 -44.57 -18.62 -11.49
N ASP A 397 -44.96 -19.77 -12.04
CA ASP A 397 -45.04 -19.97 -13.51
C ASP A 397 -45.95 -18.88 -14.09
N SER A 398 -45.40 -17.99 -14.88
CA SER A 398 -45.98 -17.38 -16.09
C SER A 398 -45.18 -16.12 -16.50
N GLU A 399 -44.87 -16.08 -17.79
CA GLU A 399 -44.53 -14.90 -18.61
C GLU A 399 -43.06 -14.42 -18.59
N ALA A 400 -42.31 -15.02 -19.51
CA ALA A 400 -40.95 -14.66 -19.89
C ALA A 400 -40.93 -13.66 -21.06
N GLU A 401 -41.68 -12.57 -21.00
CA GLU A 401 -41.68 -11.56 -22.10
C GLU A 401 -41.33 -10.12 -21.65
N ASP A 402 -41.28 -9.81 -20.34
CA ASP A 402 -41.12 -8.41 -19.90
C ASP A 402 -39.69 -7.99 -19.44
N VAL A 403 -38.70 -8.89 -19.51
CA VAL A 403 -37.31 -8.57 -19.06
C VAL A 403 -36.48 -7.94 -20.18
N GLU A 404 -36.83 -8.19 -21.45
CA GLU A 404 -36.07 -7.64 -22.57
C GLU A 404 -36.44 -6.18 -22.90
N GLU A 405 -37.64 -5.73 -22.54
CA GLU A 405 -38.09 -4.34 -22.74
C GLU A 405 -37.54 -3.36 -21.69
N LEU A 406 -37.33 -3.81 -20.46
CA LEU A 406 -36.68 -3.01 -19.37
C LEU A 406 -35.17 -2.80 -19.56
N LEU A 407 -34.48 -3.71 -20.25
CA LEU A 407 -33.08 -3.57 -20.63
C LEU A 407 -32.86 -2.58 -21.78
N GLN A 408 -33.86 -2.40 -22.67
CA GLN A 408 -33.75 -1.47 -23.78
C GLN A 408 -33.99 0.01 -23.37
N GLU A 409 -34.72 0.30 -22.31
CA GLU A 409 -34.90 1.66 -21.80
C GLU A 409 -33.67 2.23 -21.08
N VAL A 410 -32.78 1.39 -20.53
CA VAL A 410 -31.53 1.83 -19.87
C VAL A 410 -30.38 2.09 -20.86
N ILE A 411 -30.45 1.50 -22.07
CA ILE A 411 -29.36 1.60 -23.08
C ILE A 411 -29.52 2.82 -24.00
N ARG A 412 -30.71 3.40 -24.13
CA ARG A 412 -30.98 4.51 -25.06
C ARG A 412 -30.38 5.88 -24.73
N PRO A 413 -30.00 6.26 -23.45
CA PRO A 413 -29.36 7.56 -23.20
C PRO A 413 -27.88 7.65 -23.50
N LEU A 414 -27.20 6.53 -23.78
CA LEU A 414 -25.72 6.53 -23.94
C LEU A 414 -25.23 6.67 -25.38
N SER A 415 -26.14 6.68 -26.37
CA SER A 415 -25.75 6.69 -27.80
C SER A 415 -25.78 8.07 -28.49
N THR A 416 -26.02 9.17 -27.74
CA THR A 416 -26.17 10.52 -28.35
C THR A 416 -25.14 11.56 -27.84
N LEU A 417 -24.07 11.15 -27.19
CA LEU A 417 -22.97 12.05 -26.90
C LEU A 417 -21.93 12.02 -28.01
N ARG A 418 -21.90 13.07 -28.83
CA ARG A 418 -20.82 13.34 -29.78
C ARG A 418 -19.55 13.62 -29.00
N VAL A 419 -18.49 12.86 -29.29
CA VAL A 419 -17.15 13.05 -28.77
C VAL A 419 -16.47 14.13 -29.59
N ASP A 420 -16.12 15.27 -28.99
CA ASP A 420 -15.15 16.19 -29.55
C ASP A 420 -13.73 15.62 -29.37
N GLU A 421 -12.97 15.65 -30.46
CA GLU A 421 -11.57 15.22 -30.52
C GLU A 421 -10.69 16.15 -29.69
N ASP A 422 -10.36 15.79 -28.43
CA ASP A 422 -9.13 16.16 -27.74
C ASP A 422 -9.03 15.42 -26.40
N CYS A 423 -8.59 14.17 -26.40
CA CYS A 423 -8.06 13.47 -25.22
C CYS A 423 -7.22 12.27 -25.64
N ARG A 424 -5.91 12.47 -25.77
CA ARG A 424 -4.92 11.38 -25.89
C ARG A 424 -4.50 10.85 -24.52
N GLU A 425 -5.43 10.36 -23.72
CA GLU A 425 -5.10 9.73 -22.41
C GLU A 425 -5.94 8.51 -22.02
N SER A 426 -6.78 7.97 -22.91
CA SER A 426 -7.65 6.82 -22.58
C SER A 426 -7.22 5.47 -23.18
N ALA A 427 -6.02 5.34 -23.73
CA ALA A 427 -5.56 4.11 -24.37
C ALA A 427 -5.08 3.01 -23.38
N SER A 428 -4.81 3.31 -22.10
CA SER A 428 -4.21 2.36 -21.17
C SER A 428 -5.20 1.40 -20.46
N VAL A 429 -6.50 1.67 -20.52
CA VAL A 429 -7.53 0.84 -19.85
C VAL A 429 -8.13 -0.20 -20.80
N SER A 430 -8.08 0.02 -22.11
CA SER A 430 -8.75 -0.80 -23.13
C SER A 430 -8.20 -2.23 -23.23
N TRP A 431 -6.88 -2.44 -23.27
CA TRP A 431 -6.28 -3.76 -23.51
C TRP A 431 -6.53 -4.77 -22.38
N ARG A 432 -6.61 -4.31 -21.12
CA ARG A 432 -6.89 -5.18 -19.96
C ARG A 432 -8.27 -5.79 -20.05
N SER A 433 -9.27 -4.98 -20.39
CA SER A 433 -10.65 -5.45 -20.61
C SER A 433 -10.73 -6.50 -21.72
N ASP A 434 -9.96 -6.31 -22.80
CA ASP A 434 -9.95 -7.22 -23.93
C ASP A 434 -9.32 -8.58 -23.59
N LEU A 435 -8.26 -8.58 -22.76
CA LEU A 435 -7.52 -9.79 -22.39
C LEU A 435 -8.04 -10.48 -21.11
N SER A 436 -8.86 -9.82 -20.30
CA SER A 436 -9.41 -10.36 -19.03
C SER A 436 -10.41 -11.52 -19.22
N ASN A 437 -10.94 -11.69 -20.44
CA ASN A 437 -11.89 -12.74 -20.80
C ASN A 437 -11.23 -13.90 -21.55
N ILE A 438 -9.94 -13.85 -21.83
CA ILE A 438 -9.21 -14.89 -22.56
C ILE A 438 -8.46 -15.76 -21.56
N ASP A 439 -8.84 -17.02 -21.46
CA ASP A 439 -8.18 -17.98 -20.58
C ASP A 439 -6.97 -18.63 -21.27
N ILE A 440 -5.92 -18.83 -20.49
CA ILE A 440 -4.76 -19.65 -20.85
C ILE A 440 -4.40 -20.59 -19.69
N TRP A 441 -3.66 -21.65 -19.99
CA TRP A 441 -2.94 -22.43 -19.00
C TRP A 441 -1.51 -21.93 -18.91
N TYR A 442 -1.12 -21.34 -17.80
CA TYR A 442 0.27 -20.99 -17.50
C TYR A 442 0.96 -22.18 -16.85
N ALA A 443 1.88 -22.82 -17.58
CA ALA A 443 2.65 -23.96 -17.12
C ALA A 443 3.96 -23.51 -16.44
N THR A 444 4.15 -23.91 -15.19
CA THR A 444 5.29 -23.52 -14.36
C THR A 444 6.19 -24.70 -14.04
N PHE A 445 7.50 -24.51 -14.06
CA PHE A 445 8.55 -25.52 -13.83
C PHE A 445 9.58 -25.09 -12.78
N GLY A 446 9.46 -23.87 -12.27
CA GLY A 446 10.31 -23.27 -11.23
C GLY A 446 9.58 -23.15 -9.88
N SER A 447 9.97 -22.17 -9.06
CA SER A 447 9.34 -21.95 -7.74
C SER A 447 7.83 -21.74 -7.79
N ASN A 448 7.30 -21.32 -8.93
CA ASN A 448 5.87 -21.15 -9.16
C ASN A 448 5.08 -22.47 -9.21
N MET A 449 5.75 -23.64 -9.24
CA MET A 449 5.10 -24.94 -9.02
C MET A 449 4.49 -25.04 -7.62
N TRP A 450 5.07 -24.36 -6.64
CA TRP A 450 4.50 -24.27 -5.31
C TRP A 450 3.39 -23.23 -5.26
N LYS A 451 2.15 -23.68 -5.10
CA LYS A 451 0.95 -22.83 -5.19
C LYS A 451 1.02 -21.56 -4.33
N PRO A 452 1.44 -21.59 -3.04
CA PRO A 452 1.56 -20.36 -2.25
C PRO A 452 2.50 -19.34 -2.88
N ARG A 453 3.62 -19.81 -3.48
CA ARG A 453 4.56 -18.94 -4.20
C ARG A 453 3.95 -18.32 -5.46
N PHE A 454 3.23 -19.09 -6.26
CA PHE A 454 2.58 -18.58 -7.47
C PHE A 454 1.51 -17.55 -7.15
N LEU A 455 0.73 -17.76 -6.09
CA LEU A 455 -0.33 -16.82 -5.70
C LEU A 455 0.21 -15.41 -5.43
N PHE A 456 1.47 -15.25 -5.03
CA PHE A 456 2.07 -13.91 -4.90
C PHE A 456 2.25 -13.16 -6.22
N TYR A 457 2.35 -13.85 -7.36
CA TYR A 457 2.29 -13.19 -8.67
C TYR A 457 0.91 -12.69 -9.03
N ILE A 458 -0.14 -13.32 -8.50
CA ILE A 458 -1.52 -12.90 -8.72
C ILE A 458 -1.95 -11.89 -7.64
N GLU A 459 -1.69 -12.23 -6.40
CA GLU A 459 -2.18 -11.49 -5.24
C GLU A 459 -1.22 -10.41 -4.74
N GLY A 460 0.06 -10.53 -5.02
CA GLY A 460 1.16 -9.75 -4.43
C GLY A 460 1.69 -10.39 -3.14
N GLY A 461 2.92 -10.06 -2.74
CA GLY A 461 3.54 -10.60 -1.52
C GLY A 461 4.83 -11.38 -1.78
N GLN A 462 5.30 -12.13 -0.78
CA GLN A 462 6.48 -13.01 -0.85
C GLN A 462 6.31 -14.20 0.09
N VAL A 463 7.05 -15.29 -0.16
CA VAL A 463 7.18 -16.44 0.76
C VAL A 463 8.48 -16.32 1.55
N ASP A 464 8.56 -17.06 2.67
CA ASP A 464 9.78 -17.19 3.46
C ASP A 464 10.96 -17.63 2.59
N GLY A 465 12.12 -17.01 2.79
CA GLY A 465 13.34 -17.25 1.99
C GLY A 465 13.44 -16.41 0.71
N MET A 466 12.38 -15.73 0.27
CA MET A 466 12.47 -14.77 -0.85
C MET A 466 12.95 -13.39 -0.40
N GLN A 467 13.91 -12.83 -1.16
CA GLN A 467 14.41 -11.47 -0.92
C GLN A 467 13.67 -10.39 -1.73
N LYS A 468 12.76 -10.77 -2.63
CA LYS A 468 12.03 -9.84 -3.50
C LYS A 468 10.52 -10.01 -3.36
N LEU A 469 9.84 -8.89 -3.09
CA LEU A 469 8.38 -8.79 -3.08
C LEU A 469 7.82 -8.88 -4.51
N CYS A 470 6.72 -9.61 -4.69
CA CYS A 470 5.91 -9.60 -5.92
C CYS A 470 4.82 -8.53 -5.82
N SER A 471 4.68 -7.70 -6.86
CA SER A 471 3.64 -6.67 -6.92
C SER A 471 2.21 -7.22 -7.07
N GLY A 472 2.11 -8.44 -7.58
CA GLY A 472 0.84 -9.07 -7.93
C GLY A 472 0.29 -8.60 -9.27
N SER A 473 -0.79 -9.24 -9.72
CA SER A 473 -1.55 -8.89 -10.91
C SER A 473 -2.57 -7.79 -10.61
N MET A 474 -3.03 -7.05 -11.62
CA MET A 474 -4.17 -6.13 -11.46
C MET A 474 -5.46 -6.91 -11.19
N ASP A 475 -5.69 -7.99 -11.92
CA ASP A 475 -6.74 -8.96 -11.62
C ASP A 475 -6.28 -9.91 -10.51
N LYS A 476 -6.78 -9.72 -9.30
CA LYS A 476 -6.43 -10.49 -8.10
C LYS A 476 -7.17 -11.81 -7.97
N ARG A 477 -8.07 -12.16 -8.91
CA ARG A 477 -8.83 -13.41 -8.83
C ARG A 477 -7.86 -14.61 -8.85
N PRO A 478 -8.04 -15.60 -7.97
CA PRO A 478 -7.19 -16.78 -7.97
C PRO A 478 -7.33 -17.57 -9.27
N PRO A 479 -6.36 -18.43 -9.61
CA PRO A 479 -6.48 -19.32 -10.76
C PRO A 479 -7.78 -20.11 -10.75
N LYS A 480 -8.45 -20.17 -11.89
CA LYS A 480 -9.76 -20.86 -12.05
C LYS A 480 -9.65 -22.37 -11.82
N GLU A 481 -8.54 -22.96 -12.25
CA GLU A 481 -8.24 -24.38 -12.10
C GLU A 481 -6.73 -24.60 -11.96
N ILE A 482 -6.32 -25.73 -11.40
CA ILE A 482 -4.93 -26.14 -11.26
C ILE A 482 -4.82 -27.60 -11.73
N LEU A 483 -3.87 -27.88 -12.60
CA LEU A 483 -3.56 -29.21 -13.13
C LEU A 483 -2.05 -29.47 -13.05
N TRP A 484 -1.68 -30.75 -13.06
CA TRP A 484 -0.29 -31.17 -13.22
C TRP A 484 -0.14 -31.97 -14.51
N LYS A 485 0.92 -31.69 -15.25
CA LYS A 485 1.29 -32.42 -16.46
C LYS A 485 2.78 -32.61 -16.58
N ILE A 486 3.15 -33.63 -17.36
CA ILE A 486 4.54 -33.93 -17.72
C ILE A 486 4.72 -33.55 -19.19
N PHE A 487 5.81 -32.84 -19.48
CA PHE A 487 6.18 -32.42 -20.84
C PHE A 487 7.56 -32.94 -21.23
N PRO A 488 7.81 -33.22 -22.53
CA PRO A 488 9.08 -33.72 -23.04
C PRO A 488 10.10 -32.58 -23.23
N HIS A 489 10.33 -31.82 -22.17
CA HIS A 489 11.28 -30.71 -22.16
C HIS A 489 12.28 -30.90 -21.03
N ARG A 490 13.43 -30.25 -21.16
CA ARG A 490 14.50 -30.35 -20.20
C ARG A 490 14.50 -29.16 -19.22
N LEU A 491 14.43 -29.47 -17.93
CA LEU A 491 14.70 -28.55 -16.83
C LEU A 491 16.22 -28.45 -16.62
N PHE A 492 16.72 -27.23 -16.45
CA PHE A 492 18.12 -26.99 -16.06
C PHE A 492 18.22 -25.72 -15.20
N PHE A 493 19.39 -25.51 -14.59
CA PHE A 493 19.65 -24.35 -13.73
C PHE A 493 20.85 -23.58 -14.25
N GLY A 494 20.72 -22.26 -14.34
CA GLY A 494 21.76 -21.40 -14.84
C GLY A 494 21.60 -19.97 -14.34
N ARG A 495 22.59 -19.14 -14.71
CA ARG A 495 22.76 -17.78 -14.19
C ARG A 495 22.88 -17.78 -12.67
N GLU A 496 23.51 -16.78 -12.13
CA GLU A 496 23.63 -16.61 -10.68
C GLU A 496 22.70 -15.50 -10.23
N SER A 497 21.79 -15.81 -9.32
CA SER A 497 20.88 -14.82 -8.73
C SER A 497 21.18 -14.69 -7.24
N THR A 498 21.36 -13.46 -6.79
CA THR A 498 21.44 -13.11 -5.37
C THR A 498 20.15 -12.43 -4.88
N ARG A 499 19.18 -12.19 -5.81
CA ARG A 499 18.08 -11.24 -5.57
C ARG A 499 16.79 -11.86 -5.02
N THR A 500 16.59 -13.16 -5.13
CA THR A 500 15.29 -13.76 -4.76
C THR A 500 15.44 -14.90 -3.77
N TRP A 501 16.41 -15.81 -3.97
CA TRP A 501 16.54 -17.05 -3.20
C TRP A 501 17.95 -17.28 -2.62
N GLY A 502 18.75 -16.22 -2.49
CA GLY A 502 20.18 -16.34 -2.16
C GLY A 502 21.04 -16.72 -3.37
N LEU A 503 22.32 -16.96 -3.12
CA LEU A 503 23.30 -17.24 -4.17
C LEU A 503 23.07 -18.61 -4.81
N GLY A 504 22.68 -18.67 -6.08
CA GLY A 504 22.47 -19.92 -6.81
C GLY A 504 21.84 -19.72 -8.17
N GLY A 505 21.74 -20.81 -8.94
CA GLY A 505 21.11 -20.83 -10.26
C GLY A 505 19.58 -20.77 -10.16
N VAL A 506 18.95 -20.18 -11.19
CA VAL A 506 17.49 -20.20 -11.35
C VAL A 506 17.07 -21.23 -12.40
N ALA A 507 15.82 -21.71 -12.32
CA ALA A 507 15.30 -22.72 -13.23
C ALA A 507 15.03 -22.14 -14.62
N PHE A 508 15.41 -22.86 -15.64
CA PHE A 508 15.08 -22.65 -17.05
C PHE A 508 14.55 -23.91 -17.67
N LEU A 509 13.74 -23.74 -18.71
CA LEU A 509 13.26 -24.81 -19.57
C LEU A 509 13.98 -24.72 -20.92
N HIS A 510 14.51 -25.82 -21.45
CA HIS A 510 14.96 -25.84 -22.83
C HIS A 510 13.75 -25.65 -23.76
N PRO A 511 13.76 -24.64 -24.67
CA PRO A 511 12.57 -24.33 -25.47
C PRO A 511 12.18 -25.45 -26.45
N GLU A 512 13.14 -26.28 -26.89
CA GLU A 512 12.86 -27.42 -27.74
C GLU A 512 12.56 -28.67 -26.93
N SER A 513 11.56 -29.43 -27.38
CA SER A 513 11.19 -30.71 -26.79
C SER A 513 12.06 -31.86 -27.27
N LYS A 514 12.37 -32.81 -26.38
CA LYS A 514 13.03 -34.07 -26.69
C LYS A 514 12.35 -35.21 -25.94
N ASN A 515 12.04 -36.29 -26.64
CA ASN A 515 11.31 -37.43 -26.05
C ASN A 515 12.02 -38.10 -24.85
N GLU A 516 13.30 -37.90 -24.69
CA GLU A 516 14.14 -38.42 -23.61
C GLU A 516 14.14 -37.55 -22.35
N ASP A 517 13.63 -36.31 -22.44
CA ASP A 517 13.57 -35.38 -21.34
C ASP A 517 12.18 -35.35 -20.71
N ILE A 518 12.12 -35.16 -19.42
CA ILE A 518 10.87 -35.13 -18.63
C ILE A 518 10.92 -33.93 -17.69
N VAL A 519 9.85 -33.09 -17.76
CA VAL A 519 9.66 -32.03 -16.79
C VAL A 519 8.24 -32.06 -16.22
N HIS A 520 8.15 -32.06 -14.89
CA HIS A 520 6.89 -31.90 -14.17
C HIS A 520 6.50 -30.42 -14.12
N MET A 521 5.28 -30.10 -14.52
CA MET A 521 4.77 -28.74 -14.53
C MET A 521 3.42 -28.63 -13.84
N CYS A 522 3.29 -27.59 -13.01
CA CYS A 522 2.00 -27.15 -12.47
C CYS A 522 1.37 -26.15 -13.44
N LEU A 523 0.15 -26.39 -13.87
CA LEU A 523 -0.60 -25.55 -14.79
C LEU A 523 -1.66 -24.78 -14.02
N TYR A 524 -1.66 -23.45 -14.15
CA TYR A 524 -2.65 -22.56 -13.58
C TYR A 524 -3.52 -21.98 -14.69
N ARG A 525 -4.85 -22.19 -14.62
CA ARG A 525 -5.79 -21.54 -15.54
C ARG A 525 -6.03 -20.11 -15.08
N ILE A 526 -5.44 -19.17 -15.80
CA ILE A 526 -5.49 -17.73 -15.54
C ILE A 526 -5.93 -16.98 -16.79
N THR A 527 -6.25 -15.68 -16.66
CA THR A 527 -6.54 -14.84 -17.83
C THR A 527 -5.26 -14.41 -18.54
N LEU A 528 -5.39 -14.05 -19.82
CA LEU A 528 -4.26 -13.51 -20.59
C LEU A 528 -3.79 -12.16 -20.04
N GLU A 529 -4.68 -11.40 -19.40
CA GLU A 529 -4.33 -10.20 -18.63
C GLU A 529 -3.39 -10.55 -17.45
N GLN A 530 -3.77 -11.53 -16.62
CA GLN A 530 -2.94 -12.00 -15.50
C GLN A 530 -1.60 -12.55 -15.97
N PHE A 531 -1.55 -13.23 -17.12
CA PHE A 531 -0.32 -13.73 -17.70
C PHE A 531 0.65 -12.60 -18.08
N ASN A 532 0.14 -11.48 -18.62
CA ASN A 532 0.95 -10.29 -18.87
C ASN A 532 1.57 -9.72 -17.59
N ASP A 533 0.80 -9.68 -16.51
CA ASP A 533 1.30 -9.21 -15.22
C ASP A 533 2.38 -10.14 -14.64
N VAL A 534 2.25 -11.46 -14.83
CA VAL A 534 3.29 -12.45 -14.46
C VAL A 534 4.54 -12.28 -15.32
N LEU A 535 4.40 -12.16 -16.65
CA LEU A 535 5.51 -11.90 -17.59
C LEU A 535 6.30 -10.67 -17.17
N HIS A 536 5.60 -9.62 -16.79
CA HIS A 536 6.18 -8.37 -16.32
C HIS A 536 7.00 -8.56 -15.05
N GLN A 537 6.42 -9.21 -14.03
CA GLN A 537 7.07 -9.43 -12.74
C GLN A 537 8.31 -10.33 -12.83
N GLU A 538 8.33 -11.28 -13.77
CA GLU A 538 9.48 -12.17 -14.00
C GLU A 538 10.64 -11.49 -14.74
N ASN A 539 10.38 -10.46 -15.54
CA ASN A 539 11.39 -9.89 -16.44
C ASN A 539 11.85 -8.47 -16.09
N ILE A 540 11.04 -7.63 -15.43
CA ILE A 540 11.32 -6.19 -15.27
C ILE A 540 11.03 -5.69 -13.86
N SER A 541 11.84 -4.72 -13.39
CA SER A 541 11.66 -4.03 -12.10
C SER A 541 10.93 -2.67 -12.21
N SER A 542 10.81 -2.08 -13.41
CA SER A 542 10.06 -0.83 -13.66
C SER A 542 9.62 -0.77 -15.11
N TYR A 543 8.31 -0.73 -15.37
CA TYR A 543 7.74 -0.69 -16.72
C TYR A 543 6.43 0.11 -16.75
N ASP A 544 6.22 0.83 -17.86
CA ASP A 544 4.96 1.44 -18.23
C ASP A 544 4.01 0.35 -18.76
N MET A 545 2.93 0.05 -18.03
CA MET A 545 1.92 -0.95 -18.40
C MET A 545 0.81 -0.38 -19.29
N SER A 546 1.11 0.64 -20.07
CA SER A 546 0.17 1.25 -21.03
C SER A 546 -0.26 0.30 -22.17
N SER A 547 0.56 -0.73 -22.45
CA SER A 547 0.28 -1.75 -23.49
C SER A 547 0.65 -3.15 -22.99
N PRO A 548 0.01 -4.23 -23.53
CA PRO A 548 0.35 -5.60 -23.16
C PRO A 548 1.72 -6.01 -23.72
N LEU A 549 2.45 -6.84 -22.99
CA LEU A 549 3.66 -7.49 -23.49
C LEU A 549 3.34 -8.63 -24.46
N PHE A 550 2.18 -9.25 -24.28
CA PHE A 550 1.73 -10.42 -25.02
C PHE A 550 0.22 -10.28 -25.28
N ASP A 551 -0.14 -9.97 -26.52
CA ASP A 551 -1.50 -9.74 -27.00
C ASP A 551 -2.08 -10.94 -27.75
N LEU A 552 -3.28 -10.81 -28.33
CA LEU A 552 -3.91 -11.86 -29.15
C LEU A 552 -3.10 -12.19 -30.40
N THR A 553 -2.47 -11.19 -31.02
CA THR A 553 -1.60 -11.41 -32.19
C THR A 553 -0.38 -12.25 -31.81
N SER A 554 0.20 -11.97 -30.64
CA SER A 554 1.30 -12.75 -30.07
C SER A 554 0.85 -14.19 -29.74
N LEU A 555 -0.37 -14.36 -29.22
CA LEU A 555 -0.96 -15.66 -28.91
C LEU A 555 -1.14 -16.52 -30.18
N ASP A 556 -1.63 -15.94 -31.27
CA ASP A 556 -1.77 -16.65 -32.55
C ASP A 556 -0.40 -16.97 -33.16
N CYS A 557 0.53 -16.03 -33.09
CA CYS A 557 1.90 -16.22 -33.57
C CYS A 557 2.64 -17.35 -32.83
N VAL A 558 2.50 -17.43 -31.49
CA VAL A 558 3.15 -18.50 -30.71
C VAL A 558 2.54 -19.88 -30.96
N LYS A 559 1.23 -19.96 -31.20
CA LYS A 559 0.58 -21.22 -31.60
C LYS A 559 1.11 -21.73 -32.95
N GLU A 560 1.38 -20.83 -33.89
CA GLU A 560 1.89 -21.18 -35.21
C GLU A 560 3.40 -21.55 -35.18
N LYS A 561 4.21 -20.77 -34.47
CA LYS A 561 5.68 -20.90 -34.49
C LYS A 561 6.24 -21.81 -33.38
N GLY A 562 5.43 -22.16 -32.37
CA GLY A 562 5.85 -22.92 -31.19
C GLY A 562 6.50 -22.05 -30.09
N SER A 563 7.21 -20.98 -30.45
CA SER A 563 7.75 -20.00 -29.49
C SER A 563 7.93 -18.61 -30.11
N ILE A 564 7.92 -17.57 -29.27
CA ILE A 564 8.21 -16.19 -29.66
C ILE A 564 9.05 -15.47 -28.60
N ASN A 565 10.00 -14.65 -29.05
CA ASN A 565 10.77 -13.76 -28.20
C ASN A 565 10.05 -12.42 -28.06
N LEU A 566 9.93 -11.94 -26.83
CA LEU A 566 9.33 -10.64 -26.51
C LEU A 566 10.43 -9.57 -26.49
N GLU A 567 10.55 -8.80 -27.56
CA GLU A 567 11.59 -7.77 -27.71
C GLU A 567 11.55 -6.70 -26.62
N ALA A 568 10.34 -6.34 -26.13
CA ALA A 568 10.16 -5.35 -25.05
C ALA A 568 10.84 -5.77 -23.73
N VAL A 569 11.01 -7.07 -23.49
CA VAL A 569 11.59 -7.65 -22.28
C VAL A 569 12.86 -8.45 -22.52
N LYS A 570 13.52 -8.26 -23.67
CA LYS A 570 14.72 -8.99 -24.11
C LYS A 570 15.90 -8.94 -23.10
N LYS A 571 15.95 -7.95 -22.23
CA LYS A 571 16.94 -7.87 -21.14
C LYS A 571 16.59 -8.75 -19.94
N GLY A 572 15.36 -9.25 -19.87
CA GLY A 572 14.89 -10.20 -18.87
C GLY A 572 15.40 -11.61 -19.12
N TRP A 573 15.20 -12.49 -18.14
CA TRP A 573 15.67 -13.88 -18.22
C TRP A 573 14.63 -14.83 -18.82
N TYR A 574 13.35 -14.46 -18.82
CA TYR A 574 12.20 -15.26 -19.25
C TYR A 574 11.44 -14.57 -20.39
N HIS A 575 12.17 -14.07 -21.39
CA HIS A 575 11.64 -13.26 -22.49
C HIS A 575 11.10 -14.09 -23.67
N ASN A 576 11.26 -15.43 -23.65
CA ASN A 576 10.76 -16.33 -24.67
C ASN A 576 9.50 -17.05 -24.18
N VAL A 577 8.36 -16.82 -24.82
CA VAL A 577 7.11 -17.53 -24.55
C VAL A 577 7.05 -18.77 -25.46
N VAL A 578 6.80 -19.93 -24.84
CA VAL A 578 6.74 -21.23 -25.51
C VAL A 578 5.31 -21.79 -25.42
N TYR A 579 4.80 -22.28 -26.55
CA TYR A 579 3.52 -22.97 -26.65
C TYR A 579 3.72 -24.47 -26.46
N LEU A 580 3.02 -25.06 -25.49
CA LEU A 580 3.15 -26.46 -25.10
C LEU A 580 1.96 -27.33 -25.54
N GLY A 581 1.07 -26.79 -26.39
CA GLY A 581 -0.13 -27.47 -26.87
C GLY A 581 -1.43 -26.92 -26.23
N MET A 582 -2.47 -27.74 -26.24
CA MET A 582 -3.79 -27.38 -25.72
C MET A 582 -4.23 -28.31 -24.59
N GLU A 583 -5.00 -27.79 -23.68
CA GLU A 583 -5.74 -28.55 -22.69
C GLU A 583 -7.19 -28.03 -22.63
N ARG A 584 -8.16 -28.91 -22.93
CA ARG A 584 -9.59 -28.53 -22.98
C ARG A 584 -9.87 -27.28 -23.83
N ASP A 585 -9.28 -27.25 -25.03
CA ASP A 585 -9.38 -26.16 -26.00
C ASP A 585 -8.80 -24.80 -25.52
N ILE A 586 -8.01 -24.81 -24.45
CA ILE A 586 -7.31 -23.65 -23.91
C ILE A 586 -5.80 -23.82 -24.13
N PRO A 587 -5.09 -22.80 -24.69
CA PRO A 587 -3.65 -22.89 -24.96
C PRO A 587 -2.82 -22.98 -23.67
N ILE A 588 -1.78 -23.83 -23.73
CA ILE A 588 -0.80 -23.98 -22.64
C ILE A 588 0.44 -23.18 -23.03
N LEU A 589 0.80 -22.23 -22.20
CA LEU A 589 1.94 -21.33 -22.38
C LEU A 589 2.90 -21.45 -21.19
N THR A 590 4.20 -21.30 -21.47
CA THR A 590 5.23 -21.10 -20.45
C THR A 590 6.20 -20.01 -20.90
N MET A 591 7.09 -19.57 -20.01
CA MET A 591 8.12 -18.60 -20.34
C MET A 591 9.50 -19.12 -19.92
N THR A 592 10.52 -18.88 -20.75
CA THR A 592 11.91 -19.32 -20.51
C THR A 592 12.91 -18.43 -21.26
N CYS A 593 14.18 -18.83 -21.32
CA CYS A 593 15.21 -18.24 -22.16
C CYS A 593 15.06 -18.66 -23.64
N ASP A 594 15.72 -17.98 -24.56
CA ASP A 594 15.74 -18.34 -25.97
C ASP A 594 16.87 -19.31 -26.36
N LEU A 595 16.89 -19.74 -27.61
CA LEU A 595 17.94 -20.64 -28.12
C LEU A 595 19.33 -20.00 -28.13
N SER A 596 19.46 -18.69 -28.25
CA SER A 596 20.74 -18.00 -28.19
C SER A 596 21.32 -18.01 -26.76
N ASP A 597 20.47 -17.95 -25.76
CA ASP A 597 20.85 -18.13 -24.35
C ASP A 597 21.32 -19.58 -24.11
N ILE A 598 20.66 -20.59 -24.70
CA ILE A 598 21.07 -21.98 -24.60
C ILE A 598 22.51 -22.16 -25.14
N GLU A 599 22.84 -21.54 -26.29
CA GLU A 599 24.19 -21.57 -26.82
C GLU A 599 25.22 -20.83 -25.94
N ASN A 600 24.79 -19.77 -25.27
CA ASN A 600 25.64 -19.08 -24.29
C ASN A 600 25.90 -19.94 -23.04
N PHE A 601 24.92 -20.73 -22.58
CA PHE A 601 25.14 -21.72 -21.52
C PHE A 601 26.07 -22.86 -21.96
N LYS A 602 25.86 -23.45 -23.14
CA LYS A 602 26.69 -24.52 -23.69
C LYS A 602 28.13 -24.08 -23.91
N SER A 603 28.35 -22.85 -24.36
CA SER A 603 29.69 -22.29 -24.59
C SER A 603 30.38 -21.82 -23.31
N GLY A 604 29.72 -21.84 -22.17
CA GLY A 604 30.26 -21.34 -20.90
C GLY A 604 30.33 -19.81 -20.77
N LYS A 605 29.78 -19.07 -21.73
CA LYS A 605 29.65 -17.59 -21.61
C LYS A 605 28.74 -17.19 -20.49
N VAL A 606 27.69 -17.97 -20.24
CA VAL A 606 26.81 -17.86 -19.10
C VAL A 606 26.96 -19.15 -18.28
N PRO A 607 27.29 -19.06 -16.98
CA PRO A 607 27.52 -20.24 -16.18
C PRO A 607 26.24 -21.00 -15.85
N LEU A 608 26.34 -22.34 -15.81
CA LEU A 608 25.38 -23.22 -15.18
C LEU A 608 25.67 -23.24 -13.67
N HIS A 609 24.68 -23.05 -12.85
CA HIS A 609 24.79 -23.08 -11.39
C HIS A 609 23.68 -23.92 -10.78
N ALA A 610 24.02 -24.71 -9.76
CA ALA A 610 23.01 -25.40 -8.96
C ALA A 610 22.14 -24.36 -8.24
N PRO A 611 20.86 -24.69 -7.98
CA PRO A 611 19.98 -23.82 -7.21
C PRO A 611 20.50 -23.64 -5.77
N SER A 612 20.18 -22.53 -5.12
CA SER A 612 20.39 -22.38 -3.68
C SER A 612 19.56 -23.39 -2.90
N GLU A 613 19.92 -23.65 -1.65
CA GLU A 613 19.20 -24.61 -0.80
C GLU A 613 17.72 -24.21 -0.62
N ASP A 614 17.44 -22.94 -0.32
CA ASP A 614 16.08 -22.41 -0.17
C ASP A 614 15.27 -22.54 -1.47
N TYR A 615 15.90 -22.28 -2.60
CA TYR A 615 15.25 -22.43 -3.90
C TYR A 615 14.94 -23.91 -4.21
N ALA A 616 15.91 -24.81 -4.01
CA ALA A 616 15.72 -26.23 -4.19
C ALA A 616 14.60 -26.78 -3.28
N ASN A 617 14.58 -26.37 -2.00
CA ASN A 617 13.53 -26.75 -1.05
C ASN A 617 12.15 -26.27 -1.51
N THR A 618 12.04 -25.07 -2.08
CA THR A 618 10.78 -24.55 -2.62
C THR A 618 10.29 -25.38 -3.82
N LEU A 619 11.19 -25.81 -4.70
CA LEU A 619 10.86 -26.69 -5.83
C LEU A 619 10.38 -28.06 -5.35
N VAL A 620 11.07 -28.67 -4.36
CA VAL A 620 10.68 -29.94 -3.73
C VAL A 620 9.31 -29.82 -3.09
N LYS A 621 9.05 -28.75 -2.31
CA LYS A 621 7.71 -28.50 -1.74
C LYS A 621 6.61 -28.49 -2.81
N GLY A 622 6.85 -27.79 -3.93
CA GLY A 622 5.89 -27.75 -5.04
C GLY A 622 5.56 -29.12 -5.58
N LEU A 623 6.59 -29.96 -5.83
CA LEU A 623 6.42 -31.31 -6.37
C LEU A 623 5.72 -32.26 -5.39
N VAL A 624 6.06 -32.20 -4.11
CA VAL A 624 5.50 -33.07 -3.04
C VAL A 624 4.06 -32.67 -2.72
N GLU A 625 3.81 -31.39 -2.44
CA GLU A 625 2.46 -30.90 -2.13
C GLU A 625 1.52 -31.00 -3.35
N GLY A 626 2.07 -30.96 -4.56
CA GLY A 626 1.34 -31.24 -5.80
C GLY A 626 1.04 -32.72 -6.04
N GLY A 627 1.52 -33.61 -5.19
CA GLY A 627 1.28 -35.06 -5.28
C GLY A 627 1.94 -35.71 -6.50
N GLN A 628 3.02 -35.11 -7.02
CA GLN A 628 3.70 -35.61 -8.24
C GLN A 628 4.81 -36.59 -7.92
N LEU A 629 5.59 -36.32 -6.89
CA LEU A 629 6.74 -37.12 -6.47
C LEU A 629 6.77 -37.21 -4.94
N SER A 630 7.34 -38.30 -4.41
CA SER A 630 7.75 -38.34 -3.01
C SER A 630 8.89 -37.35 -2.75
N GLU A 631 9.18 -37.04 -1.49
CA GLU A 631 10.23 -36.10 -1.12
C GLU A 631 11.62 -36.57 -1.64
N GLU A 632 11.92 -37.87 -1.49
CA GLU A 632 13.17 -38.46 -1.97
C GLU A 632 13.30 -38.38 -3.50
N GLU A 633 12.22 -38.68 -4.23
CA GLU A 633 12.17 -38.58 -5.70
C GLU A 633 12.29 -37.12 -6.16
N ALA A 634 11.63 -36.17 -5.49
CA ALA A 634 11.71 -34.76 -5.83
C ALA A 634 13.12 -34.19 -5.62
N VAL A 635 13.79 -34.54 -4.52
CA VAL A 635 15.18 -34.15 -4.26
C VAL A 635 16.11 -34.74 -5.33
N SER A 636 15.94 -36.03 -5.69
CA SER A 636 16.72 -36.67 -6.74
C SER A 636 16.50 -36.01 -8.10
N TYR A 637 15.26 -35.72 -8.46
CA TYR A 637 14.88 -35.05 -9.71
C TYR A 637 15.52 -33.67 -9.85
N ILE A 638 15.46 -32.83 -8.82
CA ILE A 638 16.07 -31.49 -8.83
C ILE A 638 17.61 -31.60 -8.92
N LYS A 639 18.22 -32.55 -8.20
CA LYS A 639 19.66 -32.78 -8.25
C LYS A 639 20.12 -33.25 -9.63
N GLU A 640 19.38 -34.15 -10.27
CA GLU A 640 19.66 -34.58 -11.63
C GLU A 640 19.58 -33.44 -12.63
N ALA A 641 18.49 -32.63 -12.56
CA ALA A 641 18.34 -31.45 -13.41
C ALA A 641 19.46 -30.41 -13.23
N ALA A 642 20.01 -30.29 -12.02
CA ALA A 642 21.14 -29.39 -11.72
C ALA A 642 22.51 -29.89 -12.19
N THR A 643 22.69 -31.19 -12.39
CA THR A 643 24.01 -31.80 -12.69
C THR A 643 24.14 -32.31 -14.11
N LYS A 644 23.04 -32.61 -14.80
CA LYS A 644 23.03 -33.13 -16.17
C LYS A 644 23.50 -32.06 -17.14
N PRO A 645 24.51 -32.30 -18.02
CA PRO A 645 24.99 -31.34 -19.04
C PRO A 645 23.86 -30.93 -20.01
N LEU A 646 23.86 -29.70 -20.49
CA LEU A 646 22.89 -29.16 -21.47
C LEU A 646 23.06 -29.75 -22.87
#